data_a331081eb9a2ffe853be0be30caff322
#
_entry.id   a331081eb9a2ffe853be0be30caff322
#
_cell.length_a   1.000
_cell.length_b   1.000
_cell.length_c   1.000
_cell.angle_alpha   90.00
_cell.angle_beta   90.00
_cell.angle_gamma   90.00
#
_symmetry.space_group_name_H-M   'P 1'
#
loop_
_entity.id
_entity.type
_entity.pdbx_description
1 polymer ?
#
loop_
_entity_poly.entity_id
_entity_poly.type
_entity_poly.pdbx_seq_one_letter_code
_entity_poly.pdbx_strand_id
1 'polypeptide(L)'
;MNRLLIAAMVCAASFVPLTPTARADITADEVRQAIEQGVAYLKQQQHTDGRWSDWPGKDGGVTALCTLALLNAGVPPEDPTIQRALGWLRARRLKDTYTVSLQTMVFCLAEPEKDRLRIEQNVRFLEVAQVTTEAFRGTWGYSSGSSRGDNSNAQFALLALHEAERVGIEVNPRTWRLAEAHWENTQNEDGSWGYTPGDRGYGSMTAAGIGSLVIVSDKIHDADATVEGERILCCGRRGRDDSVLERAIDWMGRNFAVTQNPGKNVWRYYYLYAMERAGRLTARRFFHNPHTGDAYDWYREGAAALLRDRGALRDFWRGRAPAENDPQIATSFALLFLSQGRRPILMAKLKHSADGDWNRHRSDVNNLTRYVEESWRRDLTWQTIDLGGASVDDLLEAPVLYLCGSLSPLPDGEEARTQMAQKLRDYLDRGGFLVAEGYCGTGFDEGFRRLMERVFPEPEYRLRLLDPGHPIWFAEEKVRVPRRLEGIEFGCRTSVIFAPRDPAEAPRPSLSCLWELSRPGRGTKYPGSVQRQIDDALALGVNILAYATNRELQFKDPARPEPTDARPGDAIARGRVTVAKLQHPGGCNAAPRALVNLMDTAAEKLGLRAGAEQVMLRMTDNAMFDHHMVFMHGRHTFRLTDGERQQLRTYLERGGMMLADSICGNRAFIESFRREMALIFPDKPLERIPPSDPMLSTAYGGFDLRRVTRRDPQARDGDGPLEAVLRKVPPELEGIRFGDRWGVVFSPHDISCALEMDGLLECRGYVRDDAARIGLNVILYSLQQ
;
A
#
# COMPACT_ATOMS: atom_id res chain seq x y z
N MET A 1 40.07 -17.83 -68.63
CA MET A 1 40.13 -18.86 -67.61
C MET A 1 40.61 -18.19 -66.35
N ASN A 2 39.73 -17.77 -65.50
CA ASN A 2 39.98 -17.58 -64.07
C ASN A 2 38.65 -17.24 -63.40
N ARG A 3 38.21 -18.12 -62.54
CA ARG A 3 36.95 -17.97 -61.76
C ARG A 3 37.26 -17.15 -60.52
N LEU A 4 36.53 -16.03 -60.31
CA LEU A 4 36.49 -15.32 -59.07
C LEU A 4 35.29 -15.83 -58.27
N LEU A 5 35.60 -16.40 -57.09
CA LEU A 5 34.64 -16.72 -56.04
C LEU A 5 34.36 -15.46 -55.21
N ILE A 6 33.11 -15.02 -55.18
CA ILE A 6 32.62 -13.97 -54.27
C ILE A 6 32.08 -14.68 -53.05
N ALA A 7 32.77 -14.53 -51.92
CA ALA A 7 32.27 -14.98 -50.60
C ALA A 7 31.30 -13.94 -50.03
N ALA A 8 30.02 -14.32 -49.93
CA ALA A 8 29.00 -13.53 -49.23
C ALA A 8 29.19 -13.69 -47.69
N MET A 9 29.63 -12.65 -47.05
CA MET A 9 29.68 -12.56 -45.59
C MET A 9 28.25 -12.22 -45.08
N VAL A 10 27.55 -13.21 -44.49
CA VAL A 10 26.31 -13.00 -43.75
C VAL A 10 26.68 -12.44 -42.39
N CYS A 11 26.42 -11.14 -42.16
CA CYS A 11 26.43 -10.55 -40.83
C CYS A 11 25.21 -11.05 -40.05
N ALA A 12 25.39 -12.02 -39.18
CA ALA A 12 24.42 -12.35 -38.15
C ALA A 12 24.42 -11.21 -37.10
N ALA A 13 23.43 -10.33 -37.18
CA ALA A 13 23.15 -9.37 -36.12
C ALA A 13 22.64 -10.15 -34.91
N SER A 14 23.49 -10.33 -33.91
CA SER A 14 23.09 -10.85 -32.60
C SER A 14 22.16 -9.85 -31.94
N PHE A 15 20.89 -10.16 -31.87
CA PHE A 15 19.95 -9.49 -30.98
C PHE A 15 20.40 -9.81 -29.54
N VAL A 16 21.07 -8.87 -28.91
CA VAL A 16 21.24 -8.86 -27.47
C VAL A 16 19.92 -8.40 -26.89
N PRO A 17 19.19 -9.24 -26.12
CA PRO A 17 18.02 -8.76 -25.41
C PRO A 17 18.48 -7.66 -24.45
N LEU A 18 17.91 -6.47 -24.56
CA LEU A 18 18.05 -5.40 -23.57
C LEU A 18 17.52 -5.96 -22.26
N THR A 19 18.44 -6.29 -21.36
CA THR A 19 18.10 -6.58 -19.98
C THR A 19 17.35 -5.36 -19.41
N PRO A 20 16.20 -5.54 -18.73
CA PRO A 20 15.55 -4.44 -18.04
C PRO A 20 16.56 -3.78 -17.11
N THR A 21 16.66 -2.46 -17.20
CA THR A 21 17.51 -1.65 -16.32
C THR A 21 17.24 -2.05 -14.89
N ALA A 22 18.26 -2.56 -14.19
CA ALA A 22 18.16 -2.89 -12.77
C ALA A 22 17.58 -1.68 -12.04
N ARG A 23 16.37 -1.85 -11.46
CA ARG A 23 15.74 -0.85 -10.59
C ARG A 23 16.76 -0.52 -9.49
N ALA A 24 16.98 0.77 -9.25
CA ALA A 24 17.90 1.20 -8.20
C ALA A 24 17.39 0.70 -6.84
N ASP A 25 18.07 -0.28 -6.28
CA ASP A 25 17.78 -0.81 -4.95
C ASP A 25 18.17 0.24 -3.91
N ILE A 26 17.18 0.94 -3.38
CA ILE A 26 17.32 1.78 -2.19
C ILE A 26 16.54 1.12 -1.05
N THR A 27 17.10 1.14 0.13
CA THR A 27 16.45 0.59 1.32
C THR A 27 15.70 1.68 2.08
N ALA A 28 14.64 1.30 2.80
CA ALA A 28 13.92 2.21 3.69
C ALA A 28 14.84 2.79 4.77
N ASP A 29 15.83 2.03 5.22
CA ASP A 29 16.83 2.47 6.21
C ASP A 29 17.74 3.56 5.65
N GLU A 30 18.21 3.44 4.40
CA GLU A 30 19.02 4.49 3.75
C GLU A 30 18.22 5.78 3.60
N VAL A 31 16.95 5.71 3.22
CA VAL A 31 16.05 6.87 3.14
C VAL A 31 15.83 7.48 4.53
N ARG A 32 15.56 6.65 5.54
CA ARG A 32 15.37 7.11 6.92
C ARG A 32 16.62 7.81 7.46
N GLN A 33 17.79 7.22 7.30
CA GLN A 33 19.06 7.81 7.69
C GLN A 33 19.32 9.14 6.97
N ALA A 34 19.00 9.23 5.68
CA ALA A 34 19.15 10.48 4.93
C ALA A 34 18.23 11.59 5.44
N ILE A 35 16.99 11.25 5.81
CA ILE A 35 16.04 12.19 6.43
C ILE A 35 16.59 12.66 7.78
N GLU A 36 17.02 11.75 8.66
CA GLU A 36 17.55 12.08 9.98
C GLU A 36 18.76 13.02 9.90
N GLN A 37 19.67 12.78 8.98
CA GLN A 37 20.85 13.63 8.77
C GLN A 37 20.46 15.00 8.22
N GLY A 38 19.56 15.07 7.24
CA GLY A 38 19.05 16.35 6.73
C GLY A 38 18.29 17.16 7.80
N VAL A 39 17.53 16.49 8.65
CA VAL A 39 16.87 17.10 9.82
C VAL A 39 17.91 17.67 10.80
N ALA A 40 18.93 16.88 11.13
CA ALA A 40 19.99 17.31 12.04
C ALA A 40 20.73 18.53 11.46
N TYR A 41 21.05 18.51 10.15
CA TYR A 41 21.66 19.64 9.47
C TYR A 41 20.81 20.91 9.56
N LEU A 42 19.51 20.86 9.21
CA LEU A 42 18.64 22.05 9.30
C LEU A 42 18.53 22.59 10.73
N LYS A 43 18.39 21.70 11.72
CA LYS A 43 18.35 22.11 13.14
C LYS A 43 19.63 22.85 13.56
N GLN A 44 20.79 22.37 13.10
CA GLN A 44 22.08 23.00 13.40
C GLN A 44 22.26 24.39 12.75
N GLN A 45 21.60 24.62 11.60
CA GLN A 45 21.68 25.91 10.89
C GLN A 45 20.70 26.96 11.43
N GLN A 46 19.84 26.63 12.40
CA GLN A 46 18.91 27.58 12.98
C GLN A 46 19.63 28.63 13.83
N HIS A 47 19.36 29.91 13.60
CA HIS A 47 19.82 30.99 14.44
C HIS A 47 19.16 30.98 15.82
N THR A 48 19.78 31.62 16.79
CA THR A 48 19.29 31.70 18.18
C THR A 48 17.92 32.39 18.32
N ASP A 49 17.58 33.28 17.39
CA ASP A 49 16.28 33.97 17.33
C ASP A 49 15.17 33.09 16.67
N GLY A 50 15.50 31.90 16.20
CA GLY A 50 14.56 30.93 15.63
C GLY A 50 14.43 30.95 14.12
N ARG A 51 15.12 31.89 13.42
CA ARG A 51 15.10 31.93 11.95
C ARG A 51 16.21 31.11 11.32
N TRP A 52 16.12 30.92 10.00
CA TRP A 52 17.23 30.59 9.10
C TRP A 52 17.58 31.80 8.24
N SER A 53 18.78 31.80 7.66
CA SER A 53 19.23 32.91 6.79
C SER A 53 18.32 33.02 5.56
N ASP A 54 17.74 34.20 5.36
CA ASP A 54 16.82 34.42 4.24
C ASP A 54 17.53 34.60 2.91
N TRP A 55 16.83 34.21 1.84
CA TRP A 55 17.20 34.59 0.49
C TRP A 55 16.92 36.08 0.26
N PRO A 56 17.81 36.80 -0.41
CA PRO A 56 17.63 38.24 -0.65
C PRO A 56 16.26 38.57 -1.25
N GLY A 57 15.52 39.45 -0.60
CA GLY A 57 14.18 39.89 -1.01
C GLY A 57 13.05 38.90 -0.69
N LYS A 58 13.31 37.84 0.09
CA LYS A 58 12.34 36.83 0.51
C LYS A 58 12.30 36.66 2.03
N ASP A 59 12.03 37.74 2.71
CA ASP A 59 12.01 37.78 4.19
C ASP A 59 11.05 36.73 4.78
N GLY A 60 11.58 35.85 5.61
CA GLY A 60 10.86 34.77 6.25
C GLY A 60 10.61 33.49 5.35
N GLY A 61 10.97 33.56 4.08
CA GLY A 61 10.71 32.45 3.14
C GLY A 61 11.52 31.21 3.47
N VAL A 62 12.83 31.36 3.74
CA VAL A 62 13.69 30.22 4.10
C VAL A 62 13.29 29.66 5.46
N THR A 63 12.97 30.53 6.42
CA THR A 63 12.49 30.10 7.74
C THR A 63 11.21 29.27 7.64
N ALA A 64 10.23 29.71 6.85
CA ALA A 64 9.00 28.94 6.64
C ALA A 64 9.26 27.63 5.89
N LEU A 65 10.13 27.63 4.87
CA LEU A 65 10.47 26.43 4.10
C LEU A 65 11.20 25.36 4.95
N CYS A 66 12.21 25.77 5.75
CA CYS A 66 12.91 24.87 6.66
C CYS A 66 11.97 24.29 7.73
N THR A 67 11.10 25.13 8.30
CA THR A 67 10.10 24.68 9.29
C THR A 67 9.12 23.69 8.67
N LEU A 68 8.63 23.96 7.46
CA LEU A 68 7.73 23.05 6.73
C LEU A 68 8.42 21.72 6.43
N ALA A 69 9.69 21.74 6.02
CA ALA A 69 10.46 20.54 5.76
C ALA A 69 10.68 19.69 7.03
N LEU A 70 11.01 20.30 8.14
CA LEU A 70 11.20 19.64 9.44
C LEU A 70 9.87 18.98 9.92
N LEU A 71 8.76 19.69 9.84
CA LEU A 71 7.43 19.16 10.21
C LEU A 71 7.07 17.95 9.35
N ASN A 72 7.23 18.03 8.02
CA ASN A 72 6.98 16.89 7.11
C ASN A 72 7.96 15.72 7.34
N ALA A 73 9.17 16.01 7.79
CA ALA A 73 10.14 14.98 8.18
C ALA A 73 9.82 14.31 9.54
N GLY A 74 8.72 14.71 10.19
CA GLY A 74 8.22 14.10 11.42
C GLY A 74 8.81 14.71 12.70
N VAL A 75 9.41 15.90 12.62
CA VAL A 75 9.76 16.66 13.82
C VAL A 75 8.46 17.19 14.44
N PRO A 76 8.15 16.87 15.71
CA PRO A 76 6.88 17.24 16.31
C PRO A 76 6.78 18.76 16.51
N PRO A 77 5.57 19.33 16.51
CA PRO A 77 5.35 20.76 16.73
C PRO A 77 5.96 21.28 18.03
N GLU A 78 6.03 20.44 19.06
CA GLU A 78 6.55 20.77 20.39
C GLU A 78 8.09 20.86 20.45
N ASP A 79 8.79 20.40 19.40
CA ASP A 79 10.25 20.47 19.34
C ASP A 79 10.73 21.92 19.51
N PRO A 80 11.76 22.17 20.33
CA PRO A 80 12.26 23.51 20.59
C PRO A 80 12.66 24.28 19.31
N THR A 81 13.15 23.58 18.28
CA THR A 81 13.50 24.19 16.98
C THR A 81 12.26 24.70 16.28
N ILE A 82 11.20 23.89 16.24
CA ILE A 82 9.91 24.28 15.65
C ILE A 82 9.29 25.42 16.43
N GLN A 83 9.24 25.36 17.76
CA GLN A 83 8.63 26.41 18.59
C GLN A 83 9.34 27.76 18.44
N ARG A 84 10.68 27.78 18.34
CA ARG A 84 11.41 29.03 18.06
C ARG A 84 11.09 29.61 16.69
N ALA A 85 11.02 28.75 15.65
CA ALA A 85 10.64 29.16 14.31
C ALA A 85 9.20 29.67 14.24
N LEU A 86 8.25 29.02 14.90
CA LEU A 86 6.86 29.47 15.00
C LEU A 86 6.77 30.80 15.71
N GLY A 87 7.50 30.99 16.80
CA GLY A 87 7.60 32.28 17.53
C GLY A 87 8.08 33.40 16.60
N TRP A 88 9.14 33.14 15.83
CA TRP A 88 9.69 34.11 14.89
C TRP A 88 8.71 34.42 13.74
N LEU A 89 8.05 33.40 13.13
CA LEU A 89 7.08 33.58 12.06
C LEU A 89 5.82 34.32 12.54
N ARG A 90 5.32 34.04 13.76
CA ARG A 90 4.15 34.71 14.36
C ARG A 90 4.35 36.19 14.60
N ALA A 91 5.57 36.60 14.82
CA ALA A 91 5.93 38.03 15.06
C ALA A 91 5.98 38.85 13.76
N ARG A 92 5.78 38.23 12.59
CA ARG A 92 5.96 38.87 11.28
C ARG A 92 4.71 38.86 10.43
N ARG A 93 4.46 39.95 9.72
CA ARG A 93 3.44 40.05 8.67
C ARG A 93 4.17 40.02 7.32
N LEU A 94 4.17 38.83 6.69
CA LEU A 94 4.78 38.64 5.39
C LEU A 94 3.91 39.26 4.28
N LYS A 95 4.53 39.61 3.13
CA LYS A 95 3.84 40.37 2.05
C LYS A 95 4.14 39.83 0.65
N ASP A 96 4.91 38.75 0.56
CA ASP A 96 5.25 38.09 -0.69
C ASP A 96 4.45 36.80 -0.80
N THR A 97 3.90 36.51 -1.98
CA THR A 97 3.02 35.34 -2.20
C THR A 97 3.67 34.04 -1.75
N TYR A 98 4.95 33.80 -2.08
CA TYR A 98 5.67 32.60 -1.66
C TYR A 98 5.78 32.50 -0.13
N THR A 99 6.19 33.60 0.51
CA THR A 99 6.46 33.59 1.95
C THR A 99 5.18 33.46 2.75
N VAL A 100 4.09 34.13 2.32
CA VAL A 100 2.75 33.98 2.93
C VAL A 100 2.23 32.56 2.73
N SER A 101 2.41 31.98 1.55
CA SER A 101 1.97 30.61 1.26
C SER A 101 2.69 29.58 2.14
N LEU A 102 4.02 29.66 2.24
CA LEU A 102 4.82 28.78 3.08
C LEU A 102 4.46 28.95 4.57
N GLN A 103 4.30 30.17 5.05
CA GLN A 103 3.88 30.47 6.42
C GLN A 103 2.50 29.86 6.72
N THR A 104 1.57 29.98 5.79
CA THR A 104 0.23 29.40 5.92
C THR A 104 0.30 27.89 6.07
N MET A 105 1.04 27.21 5.19
CA MET A 105 1.22 25.75 5.27
C MET A 105 1.87 25.33 6.60
N VAL A 106 2.85 26.08 7.10
CA VAL A 106 3.48 25.82 8.41
C VAL A 106 2.45 25.93 9.55
N PHE A 107 1.65 26.97 9.57
CA PHE A 107 0.65 27.17 10.62
C PHE A 107 -0.46 26.12 10.57
N CYS A 108 -0.91 25.76 9.36
CA CYS A 108 -1.90 24.69 9.19
C CYS A 108 -1.39 23.32 9.67
N LEU A 109 -0.09 23.06 9.52
CA LEU A 109 0.49 21.77 9.87
C LEU A 109 0.89 21.68 11.35
N ALA A 110 1.34 22.80 11.95
CA ALA A 110 1.90 22.79 13.30
C ALA A 110 0.82 22.97 14.39
N GLU A 111 0.19 24.13 14.46
CA GLU A 111 -0.76 24.49 15.53
C GLU A 111 -1.95 25.28 14.95
N PRO A 112 -2.81 24.66 14.10
CA PRO A 112 -3.83 25.38 13.33
C PRO A 112 -4.83 26.15 14.20
N GLU A 113 -5.26 25.62 15.33
CA GLU A 113 -6.20 26.28 16.23
C GLU A 113 -5.61 27.54 16.86
N LYS A 114 -4.35 27.48 17.26
CA LYS A 114 -3.62 28.60 17.85
C LYS A 114 -3.34 29.70 16.83
N ASP A 115 -3.12 29.33 15.58
CA ASP A 115 -2.78 30.27 14.50
C ASP A 115 -3.96 30.61 13.58
N ARG A 116 -5.18 30.19 13.93
CA ARG A 116 -6.39 30.34 13.12
C ARG A 116 -6.54 31.74 12.52
N LEU A 117 -6.43 32.79 13.35
CA LEU A 117 -6.56 34.17 12.88
C LEU A 117 -5.48 34.56 11.88
N ARG A 118 -4.25 34.04 12.04
CA ARG A 118 -3.16 34.28 11.09
C ARG A 118 -3.39 33.58 9.77
N ILE A 119 -3.88 32.34 9.81
CA ILE A 119 -4.26 31.59 8.62
C ILE A 119 -5.36 32.33 7.86
N GLU A 120 -6.41 32.81 8.54
CA GLU A 120 -7.49 33.61 7.93
C GLU A 120 -6.96 34.90 7.28
N GLN A 121 -6.02 35.60 7.94
CA GLN A 121 -5.38 36.79 7.37
C GLN A 121 -4.56 36.50 6.13
N ASN A 122 -3.83 35.40 6.12
CA ASN A 122 -3.04 34.95 4.99
C ASN A 122 -3.93 34.50 3.83
N VAL A 123 -5.03 33.79 4.08
CA VAL A 123 -6.03 33.42 3.06
C VAL A 123 -6.58 34.69 2.41
N ARG A 124 -7.02 35.70 3.19
CA ARG A 124 -7.50 36.98 2.63
C ARG A 124 -6.43 37.69 1.80
N PHE A 125 -5.17 37.67 2.26
CA PHE A 125 -4.07 38.21 1.47
C PHE A 125 -3.94 37.52 0.13
N LEU A 126 -3.95 36.18 0.07
CA LEU A 126 -3.82 35.40 -1.14
C LEU A 126 -5.03 35.61 -2.09
N GLU A 127 -6.25 35.71 -1.56
CA GLU A 127 -7.45 36.03 -2.35
C GLU A 127 -7.35 37.42 -3.02
N VAL A 128 -6.89 38.43 -2.28
CA VAL A 128 -6.71 39.79 -2.81
C VAL A 128 -5.54 39.89 -3.77
N ALA A 129 -4.50 39.07 -3.56
CA ALA A 129 -3.30 39.05 -4.40
C ALA A 129 -3.51 38.32 -5.74
N GLN A 130 -4.62 37.59 -5.92
CA GLN A 130 -4.91 36.92 -7.16
C GLN A 130 -5.08 37.91 -8.33
N VAL A 131 -4.36 37.67 -9.42
CA VAL A 131 -4.38 38.55 -10.60
C VAL A 131 -5.73 38.38 -11.33
N THR A 132 -6.33 39.53 -11.67
CA THR A 132 -7.62 39.58 -12.36
C THR A 132 -7.55 40.16 -13.79
N THR A 133 -6.35 40.60 -14.22
CA THR A 133 -6.10 41.12 -15.59
C THR A 133 -6.06 39.98 -16.59
N GLU A 134 -6.58 40.19 -17.81
CA GLU A 134 -6.89 39.15 -18.81
C GLU A 134 -5.75 38.15 -19.08
N ALA A 135 -4.54 38.61 -19.32
CA ALA A 135 -3.42 37.74 -19.72
C ALA A 135 -2.92 36.81 -18.60
N PHE A 136 -3.10 37.20 -17.34
CA PHE A 136 -2.61 36.46 -16.16
C PHE A 136 -3.70 36.15 -15.15
N ARG A 137 -4.94 36.25 -15.60
CA ARG A 137 -6.11 36.04 -14.74
C ARG A 137 -6.09 34.65 -14.08
N GLY A 138 -6.23 34.62 -12.76
CA GLY A 138 -6.24 33.39 -11.99
C GLY A 138 -4.88 32.98 -11.42
N THR A 139 -3.80 33.70 -11.80
CA THR A 139 -2.46 33.48 -11.25
C THR A 139 -2.17 34.38 -10.04
N TRP A 140 -0.96 34.31 -9.51
CA TRP A 140 -0.42 35.21 -8.50
C TRP A 140 0.94 35.74 -8.92
N GLY A 141 1.19 37.01 -8.65
CA GLY A 141 2.52 37.60 -8.72
C GLY A 141 3.23 37.54 -7.38
N TYR A 142 4.46 38.06 -7.29
CA TYR A 142 5.22 38.08 -6.06
C TYR A 142 4.61 38.96 -4.98
N SER A 143 3.92 40.04 -5.34
CA SER A 143 3.30 40.98 -4.42
C SER A 143 1.82 41.17 -4.69
N SER A 144 1.08 41.56 -3.65
CA SER A 144 -0.31 41.99 -3.79
C SER A 144 -0.43 43.21 -4.73
N GLY A 145 -1.43 43.20 -5.62
CA GLY A 145 -1.64 44.26 -6.61
C GLY A 145 -0.80 44.12 -7.88
N SER A 146 -0.03 43.04 -8.05
CA SER A 146 0.66 42.76 -9.27
C SER A 146 -0.34 42.52 -10.43
N SER A 147 -0.10 43.14 -11.60
CA SER A 147 -0.88 42.89 -12.83
C SER A 147 -0.38 41.68 -13.61
N ARG A 148 0.76 41.11 -13.22
CA ARG A 148 1.37 39.93 -13.83
C ARG A 148 1.63 38.88 -12.77
N GLY A 149 1.31 37.64 -13.10
CA GLY A 149 1.58 36.50 -12.25
C GLY A 149 2.34 35.42 -13.00
N ASP A 150 2.68 34.36 -12.29
CA ASP A 150 3.37 33.22 -12.85
C ASP A 150 2.87 31.90 -12.22
N ASN A 151 3.16 30.79 -12.89
CA ASN A 151 2.70 29.46 -12.48
C ASN A 151 3.36 28.94 -11.20
N SER A 152 4.55 29.43 -10.87
CA SER A 152 5.24 29.04 -9.65
C SER A 152 4.61 29.68 -8.42
N ASN A 153 4.31 31.00 -8.46
CA ASN A 153 3.55 31.66 -7.40
C ASN A 153 2.13 31.10 -7.27
N ALA A 154 1.47 30.80 -8.43
CA ALA A 154 0.13 30.21 -8.45
C ALA A 154 0.09 28.85 -7.74
N GLN A 155 1.07 27.98 -7.96
CA GLN A 155 1.15 26.69 -7.28
C GLN A 155 1.24 26.85 -5.76
N PHE A 156 2.13 27.71 -5.26
CA PHE A 156 2.28 27.89 -3.82
C PHE A 156 1.04 28.50 -3.18
N ALA A 157 0.41 29.46 -3.83
CA ALA A 157 -0.83 30.04 -3.35
C ALA A 157 -1.95 29.00 -3.23
N LEU A 158 -2.12 28.17 -4.27
CA LEU A 158 -3.13 27.11 -4.27
C LEU A 158 -2.87 26.02 -3.23
N LEU A 159 -1.60 25.64 -3.01
CA LEU A 159 -1.23 24.70 -1.94
C LEU A 159 -1.58 25.29 -0.56
N ALA A 160 -1.26 26.54 -0.31
CA ALA A 160 -1.56 27.20 0.97
C ALA A 160 -3.06 27.33 1.22
N LEU A 161 -3.84 27.71 0.22
CA LEU A 161 -5.30 27.81 0.30
C LEU A 161 -5.94 26.42 0.51
N HIS A 162 -5.40 25.39 -0.13
CA HIS A 162 -5.83 24.01 0.08
C HIS A 162 -5.60 23.55 1.52
N GLU A 163 -4.42 23.79 2.08
CA GLU A 163 -4.12 23.42 3.47
C GLU A 163 -4.97 24.24 4.47
N ALA A 164 -5.25 25.51 4.17
CA ALA A 164 -6.15 26.32 4.99
C ALA A 164 -7.58 25.76 5.05
N GLU A 165 -8.13 25.31 3.91
CA GLU A 165 -9.44 24.64 3.91
C GLU A 165 -9.43 23.30 4.67
N ARG A 166 -8.32 22.57 4.65
CA ARG A 166 -8.19 21.34 5.43
C ARG A 166 -8.36 21.55 6.93
N VAL A 167 -7.97 22.72 7.43
CA VAL A 167 -8.14 23.10 8.85
C VAL A 167 -9.40 23.96 9.09
N GLY A 168 -10.35 23.95 8.14
CA GLY A 168 -11.67 24.57 8.30
C GLY A 168 -11.71 26.09 8.10
N ILE A 169 -10.77 26.68 7.34
CA ILE A 169 -10.80 28.08 6.91
C ILE A 169 -11.43 28.14 5.52
N GLU A 170 -12.52 28.87 5.38
CA GLU A 170 -13.20 29.03 4.08
C GLU A 170 -12.38 29.89 3.10
N VAL A 171 -12.32 29.43 1.84
CA VAL A 171 -11.74 30.16 0.71
C VAL A 171 -12.85 30.51 -0.28
N ASN A 172 -12.81 31.75 -0.80
CA ASN A 172 -13.80 32.23 -1.77
C ASN A 172 -13.85 31.35 -3.02
N PRO A 173 -15.01 30.76 -3.37
CA PRO A 173 -15.13 29.90 -4.55
C PRO A 173 -14.71 30.57 -5.87
N ARG A 174 -14.75 31.91 -5.96
CA ARG A 174 -14.26 32.65 -7.12
C ARG A 174 -12.74 32.45 -7.32
N THR A 175 -11.97 32.37 -6.25
CA THR A 175 -10.52 32.16 -6.30
C THR A 175 -10.20 30.85 -6.97
N TRP A 176 -10.91 29.79 -6.62
CA TRP A 176 -10.75 28.48 -7.23
C TRP A 176 -11.11 28.47 -8.70
N ARG A 177 -12.28 29.05 -9.10
CA ARG A 177 -12.74 29.13 -10.49
C ARG A 177 -11.79 29.90 -11.40
N LEU A 178 -11.20 30.99 -10.92
CA LEU A 178 -10.25 31.75 -11.69
C LEU A 178 -8.95 30.97 -11.91
N ALA A 179 -8.48 30.25 -10.90
CA ALA A 179 -7.29 29.42 -11.00
C ALA A 179 -7.53 28.23 -11.95
N GLU A 180 -8.69 27.56 -11.86
CA GLU A 180 -9.05 26.49 -12.78
C GLU A 180 -9.02 26.96 -14.22
N ALA A 181 -9.74 28.05 -14.52
CA ALA A 181 -9.78 28.61 -15.88
C ALA A 181 -8.38 28.98 -16.39
N HIS A 182 -7.48 29.45 -15.52
CA HIS A 182 -6.10 29.71 -15.89
C HIS A 182 -5.39 28.42 -16.34
N TRP A 183 -5.37 27.40 -15.50
CA TRP A 183 -4.64 26.17 -15.80
C TRP A 183 -5.23 25.41 -17.01
N GLU A 184 -6.54 25.43 -17.21
CA GLU A 184 -7.18 24.79 -18.35
C GLU A 184 -6.90 25.52 -19.67
N ASN A 185 -6.95 26.87 -19.67
CA ASN A 185 -6.82 27.65 -20.90
C ASN A 185 -5.39 27.99 -21.31
N THR A 186 -4.40 27.73 -20.44
CA THR A 186 -3.00 28.08 -20.70
C THR A 186 -2.08 26.89 -20.90
N GLN A 187 -2.64 25.68 -20.98
CA GLN A 187 -1.88 24.48 -21.32
C GLN A 187 -1.35 24.56 -22.74
N ASN A 188 -0.07 24.26 -22.94
CA ASN A 188 0.53 24.11 -24.24
C ASN A 188 -0.04 22.89 -24.99
N GLU A 189 0.05 22.89 -26.32
CA GLU A 189 -0.45 21.79 -27.16
C GLU A 189 0.17 20.43 -26.82
N ASP A 190 1.43 20.40 -26.36
CA ASP A 190 2.12 19.18 -25.93
C ASP A 190 1.69 18.64 -24.56
N GLY A 191 0.80 19.35 -23.85
CA GLY A 191 0.31 19.01 -22.52
C GLY A 191 1.08 19.68 -21.37
N SER A 192 2.10 20.48 -21.63
CA SER A 192 2.95 21.13 -20.63
C SER A 192 2.49 22.54 -20.27
N TRP A 193 3.16 23.12 -19.24
CA TRP A 193 3.12 24.56 -18.94
C TRP A 193 4.52 25.12 -18.77
N GLY A 194 4.68 26.39 -19.17
CA GLY A 194 5.85 27.21 -18.90
C GLY A 194 5.73 28.03 -17.63
N TYR A 195 6.62 28.98 -17.44
CA TYR A 195 6.61 29.88 -16.27
C TYR A 195 5.46 30.88 -16.31
N THR A 196 5.19 31.43 -17.51
CA THR A 196 4.03 32.25 -17.80
C THR A 196 3.26 31.69 -19.00
N PRO A 197 1.99 32.11 -19.21
CA PRO A 197 1.21 31.67 -20.38
C PRO A 197 1.97 31.87 -21.71
N GLY A 198 2.02 30.83 -22.53
CA GLY A 198 2.71 30.83 -23.82
C GLY A 198 4.23 30.58 -23.77
N ASP A 199 4.84 30.47 -22.57
CA ASP A 199 6.23 30.05 -22.46
C ASP A 199 6.36 28.55 -22.76
N ARG A 200 7.54 28.16 -23.27
CA ARG A 200 7.88 26.75 -23.45
C ARG A 200 7.75 25.99 -22.14
N GLY A 201 7.07 24.85 -22.21
CA GLY A 201 6.84 23.99 -21.06
C GLY A 201 8.09 23.31 -20.51
N TYR A 202 8.08 23.01 -19.22
CA TYR A 202 9.15 22.28 -18.55
C TYR A 202 8.64 21.61 -17.25
N GLY A 203 9.41 20.64 -16.75
CA GLY A 203 8.99 19.68 -15.73
C GLY A 203 8.35 20.28 -14.48
N SER A 204 9.00 21.26 -13.83
CA SER A 204 8.45 21.81 -12.58
C SER A 204 7.14 22.58 -12.77
N MET A 205 6.95 23.24 -13.89
CA MET A 205 5.69 23.96 -14.16
C MET A 205 4.58 23.01 -14.61
N THR A 206 4.92 21.96 -15.35
CA THR A 206 3.96 20.93 -15.71
C THR A 206 3.48 20.16 -14.47
N ALA A 207 4.40 19.79 -13.58
CA ALA A 207 4.05 19.18 -12.30
C ALA A 207 3.22 20.14 -11.41
N ALA A 208 3.54 21.45 -11.42
CA ALA A 208 2.76 22.48 -10.74
C ALA A 208 1.32 22.56 -11.28
N GLY A 209 1.14 22.49 -12.61
CA GLY A 209 -0.18 22.49 -13.26
C GLY A 209 -1.00 21.26 -12.87
N ILE A 210 -0.40 20.07 -12.87
CA ILE A 210 -1.05 18.83 -12.43
C ILE A 210 -1.57 18.99 -10.99
N GLY A 211 -0.71 19.36 -10.06
CA GLY A 211 -1.10 19.52 -8.64
C GLY A 211 -2.18 20.60 -8.45
N SER A 212 -2.05 21.71 -9.18
CA SER A 212 -3.03 22.81 -9.12
C SER A 212 -4.40 22.40 -9.66
N LEU A 213 -4.46 21.72 -10.81
CA LEU A 213 -5.72 21.23 -11.39
C LEU A 213 -6.43 20.25 -10.46
N VAL A 214 -5.70 19.32 -9.84
CA VAL A 214 -6.31 18.38 -8.88
C VAL A 214 -6.91 19.14 -7.70
N ILE A 215 -6.17 20.10 -7.13
CA ILE A 215 -6.66 20.92 -6.00
C ILE A 215 -7.93 21.69 -6.39
N VAL A 216 -7.89 22.48 -7.46
CA VAL A 216 -9.02 23.34 -7.83
C VAL A 216 -10.24 22.53 -8.23
N SER A 217 -10.03 21.41 -8.90
CA SER A 217 -11.07 20.46 -9.28
C SER A 217 -11.84 19.92 -8.08
N ASP A 218 -11.13 19.51 -7.03
CA ASP A 218 -11.74 19.03 -5.79
C ASP A 218 -12.60 20.11 -5.10
N LYS A 219 -12.29 21.39 -5.34
CA LYS A 219 -12.96 22.53 -4.70
C LYS A 219 -14.19 23.04 -5.45
N ILE A 220 -14.21 22.95 -6.77
CA ILE A 220 -15.23 23.59 -7.62
C ILE A 220 -16.29 22.60 -8.06
N HIS A 221 -15.87 21.40 -8.42
CA HIS A 221 -16.81 20.44 -8.99
C HIS A 221 -17.51 19.68 -7.89
N ASP A 222 -18.83 19.64 -8.03
CA ASP A 222 -19.62 18.73 -7.23
C ASP A 222 -19.18 17.30 -7.54
N ALA A 223 -19.21 16.45 -6.52
CA ALA A 223 -19.03 15.02 -6.69
C ALA A 223 -20.02 14.50 -7.74
N ASP A 224 -19.65 13.43 -8.46
CA ASP A 224 -20.62 12.70 -9.31
C ASP A 224 -21.81 12.20 -8.47
N ALA A 225 -21.57 11.97 -7.19
CA ALA A 225 -22.58 11.69 -6.19
C ALA A 225 -23.25 12.98 -5.72
N THR A 226 -24.56 13.07 -5.87
CA THR A 226 -25.37 14.21 -5.42
C THR A 226 -26.53 13.75 -4.55
N VAL A 227 -27.06 14.67 -3.73
CA VAL A 227 -28.21 14.40 -2.85
C VAL A 227 -29.34 15.37 -3.19
N GLU A 228 -30.50 14.81 -3.54
CA GLU A 228 -31.73 15.55 -3.78
C GLU A 228 -32.78 15.14 -2.75
N GLY A 229 -33.01 15.98 -1.74
CA GLY A 229 -33.83 15.62 -0.59
C GLY A 229 -33.20 14.43 0.17
N GLU A 230 -33.95 13.33 0.27
CA GLU A 230 -33.47 12.07 0.88
C GLU A 230 -32.86 11.07 -0.15
N ARG A 231 -32.88 11.43 -1.42
CA ARG A 231 -32.42 10.56 -2.50
C ARG A 231 -30.94 10.82 -2.84
N ILE A 232 -30.16 9.76 -2.85
CA ILE A 232 -28.77 9.79 -3.29
C ILE A 232 -28.69 9.38 -4.76
N LEU A 233 -28.02 10.17 -5.57
CA LEU A 233 -27.81 9.95 -7.00
C LEU A 233 -26.31 9.69 -7.24
N CYS A 234 -25.97 8.45 -7.60
CA CYS A 234 -24.58 8.00 -7.80
C CYS A 234 -24.14 7.98 -9.27
N CYS A 235 -25.09 8.05 -10.21
CA CYS A 235 -24.84 7.76 -11.62
C CYS A 235 -25.38 8.88 -12.56
N GLY A 236 -25.50 10.10 -12.09
CA GLY A 236 -26.32 11.13 -12.73
C GLY A 236 -25.61 12.05 -13.73
N ARG A 237 -24.28 12.14 -13.74
CA ARG A 237 -23.53 13.02 -14.63
C ARG A 237 -22.45 12.24 -15.39
N ARG A 238 -22.18 12.61 -16.65
CA ARG A 238 -20.95 12.21 -17.33
C ARG A 238 -19.79 12.79 -16.54
N GLY A 239 -18.78 11.98 -16.26
CA GLY A 239 -17.55 12.42 -15.62
C GLY A 239 -16.99 13.66 -16.32
N ARG A 240 -16.33 14.54 -15.55
CA ARG A 240 -15.61 15.70 -16.06
C ARG A 240 -14.63 15.28 -17.16
N ASP A 241 -14.41 16.17 -18.12
CA ASP A 241 -13.32 16.05 -19.07
C ASP A 241 -11.98 16.29 -18.37
N ASP A 242 -11.23 15.22 -18.10
CA ASP A 242 -9.89 15.26 -17.53
C ASP A 242 -8.78 15.35 -18.59
N SER A 243 -9.13 15.59 -19.84
CA SER A 243 -8.17 15.58 -20.95
C SER A 243 -6.97 16.50 -20.72
N VAL A 244 -7.17 17.66 -20.08
CA VAL A 244 -6.09 18.59 -19.71
C VAL A 244 -5.13 17.96 -18.71
N LEU A 245 -5.66 17.33 -17.67
CA LEU A 245 -4.87 16.66 -16.65
C LEU A 245 -4.12 15.44 -17.20
N GLU A 246 -4.80 14.60 -17.99
CA GLU A 246 -4.20 13.40 -18.57
C GLU A 246 -3.09 13.75 -19.58
N ARG A 247 -3.28 14.76 -20.44
CA ARG A 247 -2.21 15.24 -21.34
C ARG A 247 -0.96 15.69 -20.56
N ALA A 248 -1.14 16.34 -19.43
CA ALA A 248 -0.02 16.77 -18.59
C ALA A 248 0.71 15.59 -17.94
N ILE A 249 -0.03 14.60 -17.47
CA ILE A 249 0.53 13.36 -16.91
C ILE A 249 1.28 12.58 -17.99
N ASP A 250 0.74 12.48 -19.19
CA ASP A 250 1.40 11.89 -20.35
C ASP A 250 2.69 12.63 -20.70
N TRP A 251 2.68 13.98 -20.61
CA TRP A 251 3.90 14.76 -20.82
C TRP A 251 4.96 14.44 -19.77
N MET A 252 4.57 14.32 -18.49
CA MET A 252 5.49 13.90 -17.42
C MET A 252 6.08 12.52 -17.68
N GLY A 253 5.30 11.56 -18.15
CA GLY A 253 5.78 10.22 -18.52
C GLY A 253 6.74 10.24 -19.71
N ARG A 254 6.43 10.99 -20.77
CA ARG A 254 7.32 11.13 -21.95
C ARG A 254 8.65 11.83 -21.63
N ASN A 255 8.66 12.74 -20.66
CA ASN A 255 9.82 13.56 -20.32
C ASN A 255 10.37 13.23 -18.93
N PHE A 256 10.05 12.06 -18.39
CA PHE A 256 10.45 11.71 -17.05
C PHE A 256 11.96 11.77 -16.84
N ALA A 257 12.39 12.46 -15.80
CA ALA A 257 13.78 12.53 -15.37
C ALA A 257 13.85 12.89 -13.89
N VAL A 258 14.82 12.34 -13.17
CA VAL A 258 15.09 12.66 -11.75
C VAL A 258 16.44 13.34 -11.55
N THR A 259 17.28 13.38 -12.58
CA THR A 259 18.61 14.00 -12.54
C THR A 259 18.62 15.47 -12.98
N GLN A 260 17.55 15.92 -13.62
CA GLN A 260 17.38 17.29 -14.11
C GLN A 260 15.89 17.66 -14.12
N ASN A 261 15.59 18.97 -14.21
CA ASN A 261 14.26 19.48 -14.50
C ASN A 261 14.04 19.41 -16.03
N PRO A 262 13.17 18.52 -16.54
CA PRO A 262 12.98 18.36 -18.00
C PRO A 262 12.62 19.69 -18.67
N GLY A 263 13.31 20.02 -19.76
CA GLY A 263 13.14 21.28 -20.48
C GLY A 263 13.84 22.50 -19.87
N LYS A 264 14.46 22.36 -18.66
CA LYS A 264 15.17 23.46 -17.99
C LYS A 264 16.24 22.91 -17.03
N ASN A 265 17.51 23.12 -17.32
CA ASN A 265 18.65 22.52 -16.59
C ASN A 265 18.92 23.13 -15.20
N VAL A 266 17.94 23.82 -14.60
CA VAL A 266 18.03 24.44 -13.28
C VAL A 266 16.78 24.14 -12.46
N TRP A 267 16.82 24.37 -11.17
CA TRP A 267 15.71 24.17 -10.25
C TRP A 267 15.28 22.69 -10.12
N ARG A 268 16.27 21.80 -9.95
CA ARG A 268 16.02 20.36 -9.88
C ARG A 268 15.33 19.93 -8.59
N TYR A 269 15.76 20.46 -7.41
CA TYR A 269 15.13 20.09 -6.13
C TYR A 269 13.70 20.63 -6.03
N TYR A 270 13.49 21.82 -6.55
CA TYR A 270 12.15 22.38 -6.71
C TYR A 270 11.28 21.54 -7.65
N TYR A 271 11.85 21.05 -8.76
CA TYR A 271 11.15 20.14 -9.66
C TYR A 271 10.79 18.81 -8.99
N LEU A 272 11.72 18.20 -8.25
CA LEU A 272 11.43 16.97 -7.51
C LEU A 272 10.29 17.18 -6.50
N TYR A 273 10.30 18.29 -5.76
CA TYR A 273 9.19 18.66 -4.88
C TYR A 273 7.87 18.84 -5.63
N ALA A 274 7.86 19.50 -6.80
CA ALA A 274 6.66 19.66 -7.61
C ALA A 274 6.16 18.31 -8.16
N MET A 275 7.08 17.44 -8.59
CA MET A 275 6.77 16.07 -9.05
C MET A 275 6.17 15.21 -7.93
N GLU A 276 6.70 15.33 -6.70
CA GLU A 276 6.10 14.70 -5.51
C GLU A 276 4.65 15.16 -5.33
N ARG A 277 4.38 16.47 -5.41
CA ARG A 277 3.03 17.00 -5.31
C ARG A 277 2.11 16.48 -6.42
N ALA A 278 2.60 16.44 -7.66
CA ALA A 278 1.83 15.87 -8.78
C ALA A 278 1.50 14.39 -8.54
N GLY A 279 2.49 13.57 -8.19
CA GLY A 279 2.29 12.14 -7.91
C GLY A 279 1.34 11.90 -6.73
N ARG A 280 1.53 12.62 -5.62
CA ARG A 280 0.72 12.47 -4.40
C ARG A 280 -0.72 12.95 -4.59
N LEU A 281 -0.93 14.13 -5.18
CA LEU A 281 -2.27 14.70 -5.35
C LEU A 281 -3.10 13.93 -6.37
N THR A 282 -2.46 13.38 -7.41
CA THR A 282 -3.11 12.46 -8.34
C THR A 282 -3.22 11.04 -7.79
N ALA A 283 -2.60 10.78 -6.64
CA ALA A 283 -2.41 9.45 -6.04
C ALA A 283 -1.75 8.44 -7.01
N ARG A 284 -1.03 8.89 -8.04
CA ARG A 284 -0.38 8.01 -9.03
C ARG A 284 0.96 7.52 -8.52
N ARG A 285 1.13 6.20 -8.53
CA ARG A 285 2.42 5.57 -8.21
C ARG A 285 3.43 5.73 -9.34
N PHE A 286 2.98 5.63 -10.59
CA PHE A 286 3.83 5.66 -11.77
C PHE A 286 3.42 6.77 -12.72
N PHE A 287 4.42 7.38 -13.38
CA PHE A 287 4.24 8.12 -14.62
C PHE A 287 4.56 7.19 -15.79
N HIS A 288 3.58 6.96 -16.66
CA HIS A 288 3.73 6.08 -17.82
C HIS A 288 4.10 6.87 -19.06
N ASN A 289 5.07 6.36 -19.82
CA ASN A 289 5.36 6.87 -21.15
C ASN A 289 4.40 6.22 -22.15
N PRO A 290 3.44 6.97 -22.73
CA PRO A 290 2.43 6.39 -23.61
C PRO A 290 3.00 5.87 -24.94
N HIS A 291 4.25 6.24 -25.31
CA HIS A 291 4.89 5.81 -26.56
C HIS A 291 5.72 4.55 -26.41
N THR A 292 6.41 4.39 -25.27
CA THR A 292 7.30 3.24 -25.01
C THR A 292 6.66 2.19 -24.09
N GLY A 293 5.62 2.56 -23.34
CA GLY A 293 5.02 1.71 -22.32
C GLY A 293 5.80 1.67 -21.00
N ASP A 294 6.93 2.38 -20.92
CA ASP A 294 7.73 2.42 -19.68
C ASP A 294 6.93 3.06 -18.53
N ALA A 295 7.07 2.49 -17.34
CA ALA A 295 6.49 2.97 -16.10
C ALA A 295 7.58 3.43 -15.14
N TYR A 296 7.54 4.69 -14.74
CA TYR A 296 8.54 5.30 -13.87
C TYR A 296 8.00 5.47 -12.46
N ASP A 297 8.59 4.80 -11.49
CA ASP A 297 8.33 5.00 -10.08
C ASP A 297 8.98 6.31 -9.62
N TRP A 298 8.21 7.39 -9.68
CA TRP A 298 8.71 8.73 -9.40
C TRP A 298 9.34 8.86 -8.01
N TYR A 299 8.79 8.14 -7.01
CA TYR A 299 9.32 8.22 -5.65
C TYR A 299 10.63 7.43 -5.51
N ARG A 300 10.66 6.16 -5.93
CA ARG A 300 11.85 5.31 -5.80
C ARG A 300 13.02 5.86 -6.61
N GLU A 301 12.78 6.27 -7.85
CA GLU A 301 13.83 6.85 -8.69
C GLU A 301 14.32 8.19 -8.18
N GLY A 302 13.41 9.07 -7.73
CA GLY A 302 13.76 10.36 -7.14
C GLY A 302 14.54 10.21 -5.84
N ALA A 303 14.13 9.31 -4.95
CA ALA A 303 14.83 9.01 -3.71
C ALA A 303 16.23 8.44 -3.97
N ALA A 304 16.36 7.47 -4.89
CA ALA A 304 17.66 6.93 -5.30
C ALA A 304 18.60 8.02 -5.87
N ALA A 305 18.05 8.94 -6.66
CA ALA A 305 18.83 10.06 -7.18
C ALA A 305 19.27 11.03 -6.06
N LEU A 306 18.40 11.35 -5.10
CA LEU A 306 18.73 12.19 -3.95
C LEU A 306 19.79 11.55 -3.04
N LEU A 307 19.72 10.25 -2.79
CA LEU A 307 20.73 9.53 -2.01
C LEU A 307 22.10 9.54 -2.70
N ARG A 308 22.14 9.30 -4.01
CA ARG A 308 23.39 9.39 -4.79
C ARG A 308 24.02 10.78 -4.77
N ASP A 309 23.22 11.84 -4.89
CA ASP A 309 23.71 13.22 -4.91
C ASP A 309 24.38 13.65 -3.62
N ARG A 310 23.82 13.21 -2.51
CA ARG A 310 24.37 13.54 -1.20
C ARG A 310 25.75 12.94 -0.98
N GLY A 311 25.96 11.70 -1.46
CA GLY A 311 27.16 10.91 -1.18
C GLY A 311 27.28 10.53 0.31
N ALA A 312 28.28 9.71 0.63
CA ALA A 312 28.45 9.16 1.98
C ALA A 312 28.96 10.19 3.04
N LEU A 313 29.41 11.36 2.61
CA LEU A 313 30.13 12.32 3.46
C LEU A 313 29.37 13.64 3.74
N ARG A 314 28.14 13.82 3.25
CA ARG A 314 27.38 15.06 3.41
C ARG A 314 26.05 14.82 4.09
N ASP A 315 25.70 15.66 5.02
CA ASP A 315 24.42 15.64 5.75
C ASP A 315 23.39 16.57 5.11
N PHE A 316 23.67 17.15 3.94
CA PHE A 316 22.84 18.12 3.24
C PHE A 316 22.91 17.98 1.74
N TRP A 317 21.94 18.59 1.04
CA TRP A 317 21.90 18.71 -0.41
C TRP A 317 22.23 20.12 -0.88
N ARG A 318 22.76 20.21 -2.09
CA ARG A 318 23.08 21.49 -2.75
C ARG A 318 22.81 21.38 -4.25
N GLY A 319 22.06 22.32 -4.81
CA GLY A 319 21.77 22.42 -6.23
C GLY A 319 22.67 23.37 -6.99
N ARG A 320 22.41 23.53 -8.28
CA ARG A 320 23.16 24.42 -9.19
C ARG A 320 22.45 25.74 -9.47
N ALA A 321 21.12 25.81 -9.23
CA ALA A 321 20.36 27.04 -9.42
C ALA A 321 20.70 28.05 -8.32
N PRO A 322 20.55 29.37 -8.57
CA PRO A 322 20.93 30.40 -7.61
C PRO A 322 20.41 30.15 -6.19
N ALA A 323 19.10 29.92 -6.02
CA ALA A 323 18.54 29.63 -4.70
C ALA A 323 18.87 28.22 -4.19
N GLU A 324 18.91 27.21 -5.06
CA GLU A 324 19.25 25.83 -4.67
C GLU A 324 20.74 25.63 -4.36
N ASN A 325 21.60 26.61 -4.70
CA ASN A 325 22.98 26.61 -4.25
C ASN A 325 23.09 26.87 -2.72
N ASP A 326 22.03 27.40 -2.11
CA ASP A 326 21.88 27.44 -0.64
C ASP A 326 21.50 26.04 -0.14
N PRO A 327 22.36 25.42 0.71
CA PRO A 327 22.08 24.08 1.22
C PRO A 327 20.80 24.00 2.07
N GLN A 328 20.38 25.08 2.74
CA GLN A 328 19.15 25.09 3.54
C GLN A 328 17.92 24.89 2.64
N ILE A 329 17.89 25.57 1.49
CA ILE A 329 16.80 25.50 0.52
C ILE A 329 16.78 24.11 -0.16
N ALA A 330 17.95 23.66 -0.67
CA ALA A 330 18.03 22.37 -1.36
C ALA A 330 17.71 21.19 -0.41
N THR A 331 18.22 21.23 0.83
CA THR A 331 17.92 20.22 1.85
C THR A 331 16.44 20.22 2.22
N SER A 332 15.81 21.38 2.34
CA SER A 332 14.38 21.47 2.63
C SER A 332 13.53 20.81 1.54
N PHE A 333 13.80 21.06 0.25
CA PHE A 333 13.09 20.40 -0.85
C PHE A 333 13.37 18.92 -0.90
N ALA A 334 14.62 18.48 -0.66
CA ALA A 334 14.96 17.06 -0.61
C ALA A 334 14.21 16.35 0.53
N LEU A 335 14.14 16.95 1.73
CA LEU A 335 13.38 16.40 2.85
C LEU A 335 11.87 16.35 2.55
N LEU A 336 11.29 17.38 1.94
CA LEU A 336 9.89 17.39 1.53
C LEU A 336 9.58 16.25 0.56
N PHE A 337 10.49 15.94 -0.36
CA PHE A 337 10.36 14.80 -1.26
C PHE A 337 10.49 13.46 -0.51
N LEU A 338 11.57 13.25 0.24
CA LEU A 338 11.88 11.98 0.88
C LEU A 338 10.86 11.59 1.96
N SER A 339 10.28 12.58 2.65
CA SER A 339 9.35 12.35 3.76
C SER A 339 8.05 11.67 3.34
N GLN A 340 7.70 11.68 2.05
CA GLN A 340 6.51 10.99 1.55
C GLN A 340 6.61 9.45 1.64
N GLY A 341 7.79 8.88 1.65
CA GLY A 341 7.99 7.45 1.88
C GLY A 341 7.68 6.98 3.30
N ARG A 342 7.46 7.91 4.24
CA ARG A 342 7.14 7.58 5.64
C ARG A 342 5.67 7.28 5.88
N ARG A 343 4.76 7.63 4.95
CA ARG A 343 3.33 7.36 5.09
C ARG A 343 3.00 6.00 4.51
N PRO A 344 2.50 5.05 5.32
CA PRO A 344 2.10 3.74 4.81
C PRO A 344 0.91 3.89 3.85
N ILE A 345 0.90 3.04 2.81
CA ILE A 345 -0.20 2.97 1.87
C ILE A 345 -1.30 2.11 2.48
N LEU A 346 -2.49 2.68 2.60
CA LEU A 346 -3.66 2.00 3.13
C LEU A 346 -4.34 1.14 2.05
N MET A 347 -4.51 1.71 0.85
CA MET A 347 -5.27 1.12 -0.25
C MET A 347 -4.74 1.60 -1.60
N ALA A 348 -4.79 0.73 -2.61
CA ALA A 348 -4.56 1.12 -4.00
C ALA A 348 -5.84 0.95 -4.83
N LYS A 349 -6.32 2.03 -5.45
CA LYS A 349 -7.43 2.01 -6.41
C LYS A 349 -6.89 1.58 -7.77
N LEU A 350 -7.46 0.53 -8.35
CA LEU A 350 -6.98 -0.08 -9.59
C LEU A 350 -7.52 0.65 -10.81
N LYS A 351 -6.62 1.14 -11.65
CA LYS A 351 -6.94 1.57 -13.01
C LYS A 351 -6.93 0.31 -13.90
N HIS A 352 -8.11 -0.11 -14.33
CA HIS A 352 -8.29 -1.32 -15.16
C HIS A 352 -8.74 -1.01 -16.58
N SER A 353 -9.08 0.23 -16.90
CA SER A 353 -9.54 0.66 -18.22
C SER A 353 -9.06 2.08 -18.55
N ALA A 354 -9.03 2.40 -19.84
CA ALA A 354 -8.61 3.72 -20.32
C ALA A 354 -9.74 4.76 -20.31
N ASP A 355 -11.01 4.33 -20.27
CA ASP A 355 -12.20 5.18 -20.40
C ASP A 355 -12.58 5.96 -19.13
N GLY A 356 -11.84 5.76 -18.04
CA GLY A 356 -12.07 6.43 -16.75
C GLY A 356 -13.22 5.85 -15.92
N ASP A 357 -13.86 4.75 -16.35
CA ASP A 357 -14.96 4.11 -15.63
C ASP A 357 -14.57 3.71 -14.19
N TRP A 358 -13.33 3.28 -13.98
CA TRP A 358 -12.77 2.92 -12.68
C TRP A 358 -12.73 4.09 -11.68
N ASN A 359 -12.81 5.34 -12.12
CA ASN A 359 -12.60 6.54 -11.29
C ASN A 359 -13.74 7.56 -11.38
N ARG A 360 -14.98 7.14 -11.55
CA ARG A 360 -16.14 8.05 -11.56
C ARG A 360 -16.27 8.82 -10.24
N HIS A 361 -16.12 8.12 -9.12
CA HIS A 361 -16.10 8.71 -7.79
C HIS A 361 -14.64 8.99 -7.39
N ARG A 362 -14.16 10.20 -7.67
CA ARG A 362 -12.73 10.54 -7.60
C ARG A 362 -12.21 10.72 -6.19
N SER A 363 -13.06 11.19 -5.30
CA SER A 363 -12.69 11.48 -3.92
C SER A 363 -13.03 10.34 -2.95
N ASP A 364 -13.57 9.22 -3.43
CA ASP A 364 -14.02 8.10 -2.61
C ASP A 364 -12.93 7.56 -1.68
N VAL A 365 -11.85 7.03 -2.24
CA VAL A 365 -10.73 6.46 -1.46
C VAL A 365 -10.00 7.54 -0.66
N ASN A 366 -9.88 8.76 -1.19
CA ASN A 366 -9.30 9.88 -0.47
C ASN A 366 -10.09 10.21 0.81
N ASN A 367 -11.42 10.31 0.70
CA ASN A 367 -12.28 10.62 1.84
C ASN A 367 -12.32 9.47 2.85
N LEU A 368 -12.36 8.22 2.39
CA LEU A 368 -12.22 7.04 3.26
C LEU A 368 -10.87 7.05 3.99
N THR A 369 -9.76 7.31 3.28
CA THR A 369 -8.43 7.36 3.89
C THR A 369 -8.36 8.42 4.99
N ARG A 370 -8.90 9.61 4.76
CA ARG A 370 -8.96 10.67 5.78
C ARG A 370 -9.77 10.25 7.01
N TYR A 371 -10.91 9.59 6.81
CA TYR A 371 -11.70 9.06 7.90
C TYR A 371 -10.92 8.04 8.75
N VAL A 372 -10.18 7.14 8.08
CA VAL A 372 -9.33 6.14 8.74
C VAL A 372 -8.15 6.80 9.46
N GLU A 373 -7.52 7.85 8.88
CA GLU A 373 -6.47 8.63 9.54
C GLU A 373 -6.94 9.20 10.88
N GLU A 374 -8.16 9.77 10.91
CA GLU A 374 -8.78 10.33 12.12
C GLU A 374 -9.08 9.22 13.15
N SER A 375 -9.65 8.09 12.69
CA SER A 375 -9.98 6.95 13.55
C SER A 375 -8.73 6.29 14.16
N TRP A 376 -7.71 6.03 13.34
CA TRP A 376 -6.48 5.35 13.78
C TRP A 376 -5.41 6.29 14.34
N ARG A 377 -5.64 7.60 14.28
CA ARG A 377 -4.69 8.65 14.69
C ARG A 377 -3.30 8.43 14.11
N ARG A 378 -3.25 8.11 12.83
CA ARG A 378 -2.04 7.78 12.10
C ARG A 378 -2.07 8.40 10.71
N ASP A 379 -0.96 9.01 10.29
CA ASP A 379 -0.80 9.51 8.92
C ASP A 379 -0.79 8.34 7.92
N LEU A 380 -1.68 8.38 6.95
CA LEU A 380 -1.85 7.36 5.93
C LEU A 380 -1.76 7.98 4.53
N THR A 381 -1.68 7.13 3.52
CA THR A 381 -1.82 7.53 2.12
C THR A 381 -2.55 6.46 1.34
N TRP A 382 -3.02 6.81 0.17
CA TRP A 382 -3.58 5.88 -0.81
C TRP A 382 -2.92 6.13 -2.16
N GLN A 383 -3.10 5.20 -3.10
CA GLN A 383 -2.55 5.35 -4.44
C GLN A 383 -3.51 4.82 -5.51
N THR A 384 -3.29 5.27 -6.73
CA THR A 384 -3.84 4.69 -7.96
C THR A 384 -2.74 3.90 -8.64
N ILE A 385 -3.04 2.69 -9.07
CA ILE A 385 -2.08 1.84 -9.76
C ILE A 385 -2.69 1.27 -11.05
N ASP A 386 -1.96 1.32 -12.14
CA ASP A 386 -2.39 0.72 -13.41
C ASP A 386 -2.16 -0.79 -13.36
N LEU A 387 -3.24 -1.55 -13.36
CA LEU A 387 -3.19 -3.01 -13.24
C LEU A 387 -2.47 -3.67 -14.42
N GLY A 388 -2.54 -3.06 -15.60
CA GLY A 388 -1.84 -3.55 -16.80
C GLY A 388 -0.32 -3.45 -16.67
N GLY A 389 0.18 -2.28 -16.25
CA GLY A 389 1.61 -1.96 -16.20
C GLY A 389 2.33 -2.36 -14.91
N ALA A 390 1.62 -2.52 -13.79
CA ALA A 390 2.24 -2.85 -12.50
C ALA A 390 2.72 -4.30 -12.42
N SER A 391 3.85 -4.53 -11.74
CA SER A 391 4.27 -5.86 -11.29
C SER A 391 3.49 -6.32 -10.05
N VAL A 392 3.58 -7.59 -9.69
CA VAL A 392 2.97 -8.11 -8.45
C VAL A 392 3.60 -7.44 -7.22
N ASP A 393 4.89 -7.17 -7.24
CA ASP A 393 5.57 -6.48 -6.14
C ASP A 393 5.08 -5.05 -5.95
N ASP A 394 4.78 -4.34 -7.06
CA ASP A 394 4.18 -3.01 -7.00
C ASP A 394 2.76 -3.05 -6.39
N LEU A 395 1.98 -4.10 -6.70
CA LEU A 395 0.65 -4.31 -6.11
C LEU A 395 0.73 -4.59 -4.60
N LEU A 396 1.73 -5.35 -4.17
CA LEU A 396 1.93 -5.74 -2.75
C LEU A 396 2.37 -4.59 -1.85
N GLU A 397 2.76 -3.44 -2.40
CA GLU A 397 3.00 -2.23 -1.60
C GLU A 397 1.71 -1.72 -0.92
N ALA A 398 0.54 -2.05 -1.47
CA ALA A 398 -0.74 -1.75 -0.87
C ALA A 398 -1.37 -3.04 -0.30
N PRO A 399 -1.69 -3.09 0.99
CA PRO A 399 -2.31 -4.28 1.59
C PRO A 399 -3.70 -4.56 1.03
N VAL A 400 -4.38 -3.55 0.51
CA VAL A 400 -5.72 -3.64 -0.06
C VAL A 400 -5.76 -3.04 -1.45
N LEU A 401 -6.20 -3.82 -2.43
CA LEU A 401 -6.55 -3.34 -3.76
C LEU A 401 -8.06 -3.08 -3.85
N TYR A 402 -8.43 -1.99 -4.50
CA TYR A 402 -9.82 -1.62 -4.74
C TYR A 402 -10.13 -1.56 -6.23
N LEU A 403 -11.00 -2.45 -6.70
CA LEU A 403 -11.41 -2.59 -8.08
C LEU A 403 -12.89 -2.19 -8.20
N CYS A 404 -13.18 -1.10 -8.89
CA CYS A 404 -14.55 -0.62 -9.02
C CYS A 404 -14.84 -0.11 -10.42
N GLY A 405 -16.11 -0.17 -10.82
CA GLY A 405 -16.54 0.27 -12.14
C GLY A 405 -18.03 0.05 -12.40
N SER A 406 -18.49 0.45 -13.58
CA SER A 406 -19.80 0.17 -14.11
C SER A 406 -19.77 -0.81 -15.29
N LEU A 407 -18.62 -0.90 -15.96
CA LEU A 407 -18.36 -1.80 -17.09
C LEU A 407 -17.54 -3.01 -16.63
N SER A 408 -17.46 -4.03 -17.47
CA SER A 408 -16.65 -5.21 -17.19
C SER A 408 -15.18 -4.83 -16.94
N PRO A 409 -14.56 -5.27 -15.83
CA PRO A 409 -13.14 -5.01 -15.57
C PRO A 409 -12.19 -5.87 -16.41
N LEU A 410 -12.70 -6.84 -17.18
CA LEU A 410 -11.90 -7.72 -18.02
C LEU A 410 -11.36 -6.94 -19.22
N PRO A 411 -10.05 -6.98 -19.50
CA PRO A 411 -9.48 -6.34 -20.69
C PRO A 411 -9.91 -7.09 -21.97
N ASP A 412 -9.72 -6.44 -23.11
CA ASP A 412 -9.91 -7.05 -24.40
C ASP A 412 -8.77 -8.05 -24.70
N GLY A 413 -9.14 -9.17 -25.33
CA GLY A 413 -8.20 -10.24 -25.70
C GLY A 413 -7.96 -11.28 -24.59
N GLU A 414 -7.81 -12.52 -25.00
CA GLU A 414 -7.71 -13.67 -24.08
C GLU A 414 -6.36 -13.70 -23.34
N GLU A 415 -5.30 -13.30 -24.00
CA GLU A 415 -3.96 -13.21 -23.37
C GLU A 415 -3.93 -12.18 -22.24
N ALA A 416 -4.45 -10.97 -22.48
CA ALA A 416 -4.53 -9.91 -21.47
C ALA A 416 -5.40 -10.32 -20.26
N ARG A 417 -6.50 -11.05 -20.50
CA ARG A 417 -7.35 -11.62 -19.44
C ARG A 417 -6.61 -12.64 -18.59
N THR A 418 -5.84 -13.50 -19.23
CA THR A 418 -5.04 -14.51 -18.54
C THR A 418 -3.94 -13.88 -17.71
N GLN A 419 -3.22 -12.91 -18.26
CA GLN A 419 -2.17 -12.16 -17.55
C GLN A 419 -2.73 -11.40 -16.33
N MET A 420 -3.89 -10.74 -16.50
CA MET A 420 -4.57 -10.05 -15.41
C MET A 420 -4.98 -11.00 -14.29
N ALA A 421 -5.59 -12.15 -14.66
CA ALA A 421 -6.02 -13.15 -13.69
C ALA A 421 -4.83 -13.76 -12.94
N GLN A 422 -3.73 -14.10 -13.64
CA GLN A 422 -2.52 -14.62 -13.01
C GLN A 422 -1.90 -13.59 -12.05
N LYS A 423 -1.80 -12.33 -12.47
CA LYS A 423 -1.26 -11.24 -11.63
C LYS A 423 -2.07 -11.06 -10.33
N LEU A 424 -3.40 -11.08 -10.42
CA LEU A 424 -4.27 -11.00 -9.24
C LEU A 424 -4.16 -12.27 -8.38
N ARG A 425 -4.02 -13.45 -9.00
CA ARG A 425 -3.78 -14.70 -8.25
C ARG A 425 -2.47 -14.60 -7.47
N ASP A 426 -1.38 -14.22 -8.10
CA ASP A 426 -0.07 -14.09 -7.47
C ASP A 426 -0.07 -13.04 -6.33
N TYR A 427 -0.81 -11.93 -6.50
CA TYR A 427 -1.01 -10.95 -5.45
C TYR A 427 -1.75 -11.54 -4.24
N LEU A 428 -2.85 -12.27 -4.48
CA LEU A 428 -3.63 -12.90 -3.42
C LEU A 428 -2.89 -14.06 -2.74
N ASP A 429 -2.14 -14.86 -3.52
CA ASP A 429 -1.27 -15.94 -3.01
C ASP A 429 -0.19 -15.41 -2.05
N ARG A 430 0.26 -14.18 -2.28
CA ARG A 430 1.28 -13.51 -1.45
C ARG A 430 0.68 -12.69 -0.29
N GLY A 431 -0.59 -12.92 0.02
CA GLY A 431 -1.27 -12.31 1.17
C GLY A 431 -1.97 -10.98 0.86
N GLY A 432 -2.19 -10.64 -0.39
CA GLY A 432 -2.95 -9.47 -0.80
C GLY A 432 -4.45 -9.59 -0.45
N PHE A 433 -5.16 -8.48 -0.48
CA PHE A 433 -6.60 -8.38 -0.22
C PHE A 433 -7.28 -7.56 -1.31
N LEU A 434 -8.36 -8.08 -1.88
CA LEU A 434 -9.09 -7.42 -2.97
C LEU A 434 -10.50 -7.03 -2.53
N VAL A 435 -10.82 -5.76 -2.66
CA VAL A 435 -12.19 -5.24 -2.54
C VAL A 435 -12.70 -4.89 -3.93
N ALA A 436 -13.88 -5.35 -4.29
CA ALA A 436 -14.49 -5.03 -5.57
C ALA A 436 -15.91 -4.50 -5.41
N GLU A 437 -16.32 -3.57 -6.27
CA GLU A 437 -17.65 -2.97 -6.23
C GLU A 437 -18.13 -2.54 -7.61
N GLY A 438 -19.38 -2.94 -7.96
CA GLY A 438 -20.10 -2.35 -9.09
C GLY A 438 -20.92 -1.14 -8.65
N TYR A 439 -20.80 0.01 -9.34
CA TYR A 439 -21.55 1.20 -8.91
C TYR A 439 -22.66 1.66 -9.86
N CYS A 440 -22.60 1.38 -11.16
CA CYS A 440 -23.65 1.75 -12.10
C CYS A 440 -23.83 0.66 -13.16
N GLY A 441 -25.04 0.14 -13.32
CA GLY A 441 -25.28 -0.97 -14.26
C GLY A 441 -24.86 -2.34 -13.69
N THR A 442 -24.99 -3.40 -14.49
CA THR A 442 -24.68 -4.79 -14.12
C THR A 442 -23.44 -5.34 -14.81
N GLY A 443 -22.85 -4.59 -15.73
CA GLY A 443 -21.72 -5.05 -16.54
C GLY A 443 -20.47 -5.36 -15.72
N PHE A 444 -20.23 -4.59 -14.65
CA PHE A 444 -19.13 -4.84 -13.74
C PHE A 444 -19.31 -6.16 -13.00
N ASP A 445 -20.49 -6.40 -12.43
CA ASP A 445 -20.75 -7.57 -11.59
C ASP A 445 -20.55 -8.89 -12.36
N GLU A 446 -21.07 -8.97 -13.58
CA GLU A 446 -20.88 -10.12 -14.45
C GLU A 446 -19.40 -10.30 -14.87
N GLY A 447 -18.74 -9.18 -15.20
CA GLY A 447 -17.33 -9.17 -15.56
C GLY A 447 -16.44 -9.60 -14.40
N PHE A 448 -16.71 -9.10 -13.19
CA PHE A 448 -15.95 -9.46 -11.99
C PHE A 448 -16.11 -10.93 -11.61
N ARG A 449 -17.32 -11.51 -11.70
CA ARG A 449 -17.52 -12.93 -11.46
C ARG A 449 -16.71 -13.79 -12.41
N ARG A 450 -16.72 -13.46 -13.72
CA ARG A 450 -15.89 -14.14 -14.73
C ARG A 450 -14.39 -13.95 -14.48
N LEU A 451 -13.97 -12.80 -13.96
CA LEU A 451 -12.58 -12.59 -13.56
C LEU A 451 -12.21 -13.51 -12.39
N MET A 452 -13.05 -13.60 -11.36
CA MET A 452 -12.78 -14.47 -10.21
C MET A 452 -12.76 -15.96 -10.57
N GLU A 453 -13.58 -16.40 -11.52
CA GLU A 453 -13.52 -17.78 -12.05
C GLU A 453 -12.19 -18.09 -12.76
N ARG A 454 -11.52 -17.08 -13.33
CA ARG A 454 -10.19 -17.22 -13.92
C ARG A 454 -9.08 -17.15 -12.88
N VAL A 455 -9.20 -16.26 -11.89
CA VAL A 455 -8.26 -16.14 -10.78
C VAL A 455 -8.27 -17.42 -9.93
N PHE A 456 -9.44 -17.98 -9.72
CA PHE A 456 -9.67 -19.17 -8.92
C PHE A 456 -10.45 -20.22 -9.72
N PRO A 457 -9.77 -21.02 -10.56
CA PRO A 457 -10.43 -22.11 -11.30
C PRO A 457 -10.90 -23.25 -10.39
N GLU A 458 -10.33 -23.38 -9.19
CA GLU A 458 -10.66 -24.42 -8.23
C GLU A 458 -12.09 -24.24 -7.69
N PRO A 459 -12.91 -25.33 -7.63
CA PRO A 459 -14.33 -25.24 -7.28
C PRO A 459 -14.61 -24.82 -5.82
N GLU A 460 -13.65 -24.94 -4.93
CA GLU A 460 -13.76 -24.51 -3.53
C GLU A 460 -13.74 -22.98 -3.38
N TYR A 461 -13.04 -22.26 -4.25
CA TYR A 461 -12.90 -20.80 -4.19
C TYR A 461 -13.98 -20.13 -5.04
N ARG A 462 -15.13 -19.87 -4.43
CA ARG A 462 -16.28 -19.22 -5.08
C ARG A 462 -16.76 -18.07 -4.24
N LEU A 463 -17.29 -17.04 -4.90
CA LEU A 463 -17.99 -15.96 -4.23
C LEU A 463 -19.21 -16.52 -3.49
N ARG A 464 -19.25 -16.33 -2.19
CA ARG A 464 -20.31 -16.73 -1.29
C ARG A 464 -20.79 -15.54 -0.47
N LEU A 465 -22.07 -15.51 -0.14
CA LEU A 465 -22.63 -14.50 0.74
C LEU A 465 -21.92 -14.54 2.10
N LEU A 466 -21.47 -13.38 2.59
CA LEU A 466 -20.83 -13.30 3.90
C LEU A 466 -21.86 -13.50 5.01
N ASP A 467 -21.46 -14.30 6.00
CA ASP A 467 -22.27 -14.57 7.19
C ASP A 467 -22.49 -13.27 8.00
N PRO A 468 -23.67 -13.06 8.59
CA PRO A 468 -23.91 -11.90 9.47
C PRO A 468 -22.96 -11.82 10.67
N GLY A 469 -22.37 -12.93 11.08
CA GLY A 469 -21.33 -13.01 12.11
C GLY A 469 -19.92 -12.73 11.63
N HIS A 470 -19.72 -12.40 10.35
CA HIS A 470 -18.40 -12.10 9.81
C HIS A 470 -17.81 -10.82 10.41
N PRO A 471 -16.52 -10.79 10.82
CA PRO A 471 -15.88 -9.63 11.48
C PRO A 471 -16.00 -8.32 10.74
N ILE A 472 -16.11 -8.35 9.43
CA ILE A 472 -16.23 -7.16 8.60
C ILE A 472 -17.39 -6.24 9.01
N TRP A 473 -18.38 -6.76 9.73
CA TRP A 473 -19.54 -5.98 10.17
C TRP A 473 -19.27 -5.17 11.45
N PHE A 474 -18.16 -5.46 12.17
CA PHE A 474 -17.91 -4.90 13.49
C PHE A 474 -16.41 -4.91 13.90
N ALA A 475 -15.47 -5.05 12.95
CA ALA A 475 -14.03 -5.13 13.27
C ALA A 475 -13.51 -3.88 13.99
N GLU A 476 -14.03 -2.71 13.66
CA GLU A 476 -13.68 -1.41 14.25
C GLU A 476 -14.92 -0.71 14.76
N GLU A 477 -15.92 -0.59 13.89
CA GLU A 477 -17.18 0.10 14.12
C GLU A 477 -18.35 -0.81 13.77
N LYS A 478 -19.46 -0.67 14.51
CA LYS A 478 -20.66 -1.45 14.24
C LYS A 478 -21.40 -0.91 13.02
N VAL A 479 -21.50 -1.68 11.96
CA VAL A 479 -22.37 -1.40 10.83
C VAL A 479 -23.82 -1.65 11.22
N ARG A 480 -24.65 -0.61 11.24
CA ARG A 480 -26.05 -0.67 11.71
C ARG A 480 -26.94 -1.41 10.74
N VAL A 481 -26.75 -1.15 9.44
CA VAL A 481 -27.53 -1.75 8.36
C VAL A 481 -26.59 -2.49 7.41
N PRO A 482 -26.34 -3.79 7.66
CA PRO A 482 -25.53 -4.61 6.75
C PRO A 482 -26.07 -4.56 5.32
N ARG A 483 -25.16 -4.58 4.35
CA ARG A 483 -25.47 -4.69 2.93
C ARG A 483 -25.11 -6.08 2.42
N ARG A 484 -25.60 -6.45 1.24
CA ARG A 484 -25.14 -7.69 0.60
C ARG A 484 -23.65 -7.57 0.26
N LEU A 485 -22.85 -8.46 0.83
CA LEU A 485 -21.45 -8.66 0.46
C LEU A 485 -21.22 -10.14 0.19
N GLU A 486 -20.39 -10.41 -0.81
CA GLU A 486 -19.92 -11.75 -1.12
C GLU A 486 -18.41 -11.79 -0.93
N GLY A 487 -17.86 -12.96 -0.60
CA GLY A 487 -16.42 -13.12 -0.40
C GLY A 487 -15.90 -14.44 -0.91
N ILE A 488 -14.58 -14.50 -1.12
CA ILE A 488 -13.82 -15.72 -1.39
C ILE A 488 -12.87 -15.94 -0.21
N GLU A 489 -13.03 -17.09 0.44
CA GLU A 489 -12.10 -17.54 1.47
C GLU A 489 -10.83 -18.09 0.82
N PHE A 490 -9.70 -17.42 1.03
CA PHE A 490 -8.41 -17.81 0.50
C PHE A 490 -7.28 -17.33 1.43
N GLY A 491 -6.26 -18.13 1.65
CA GLY A 491 -5.12 -17.74 2.48
C GLY A 491 -5.47 -17.49 3.95
N CYS A 492 -6.24 -18.36 4.59
CA CYS A 492 -6.71 -18.29 5.99
C CYS A 492 -7.80 -17.27 6.29
N ARG A 493 -8.21 -16.45 5.35
CA ARG A 493 -9.20 -15.38 5.53
C ARG A 493 -10.09 -15.23 4.31
N THR A 494 -11.11 -14.41 4.43
CA THR A 494 -11.80 -13.87 3.27
C THR A 494 -10.85 -12.86 2.61
N SER A 495 -10.21 -13.24 1.50
CA SER A 495 -9.20 -12.40 0.81
C SER A 495 -9.78 -11.58 -0.32
N VAL A 496 -11.00 -11.87 -0.75
CA VAL A 496 -11.75 -11.10 -1.73
C VAL A 496 -13.09 -10.72 -1.13
N ILE A 497 -13.42 -9.45 -1.15
CA ILE A 497 -14.73 -8.90 -0.78
C ILE A 497 -15.34 -8.27 -2.03
N PHE A 498 -16.58 -8.64 -2.32
CA PHE A 498 -17.34 -8.11 -3.44
C PHE A 498 -18.66 -7.52 -2.96
N ALA A 499 -18.90 -6.26 -3.28
CA ALA A 499 -20.17 -5.56 -3.08
C ALA A 499 -20.95 -5.55 -4.41
N PRO A 500 -21.78 -6.56 -4.70
CA PRO A 500 -22.56 -6.59 -5.92
C PRO A 500 -23.69 -5.55 -5.85
N ARG A 501 -24.08 -5.06 -7.02
CA ARG A 501 -25.31 -4.33 -7.18
C ARG A 501 -26.47 -5.32 -7.23
N ASP A 502 -27.34 -5.31 -6.23
CA ASP A 502 -28.51 -6.17 -6.22
C ASP A 502 -29.64 -5.55 -7.06
N PRO A 503 -30.04 -6.13 -8.19
CA PRO A 503 -31.13 -5.64 -9.01
C PRO A 503 -32.52 -5.85 -8.36
N ALA A 504 -32.64 -6.74 -7.37
CA ALA A 504 -33.88 -7.06 -6.67
C ALA A 504 -34.14 -6.13 -5.47
N GLU A 505 -33.12 -5.48 -4.94
CA GLU A 505 -33.25 -4.44 -3.93
C GLU A 505 -33.43 -3.06 -4.60
N ALA A 506 -34.16 -2.15 -3.96
CA ALA A 506 -34.14 -0.74 -4.35
C ALA A 506 -32.69 -0.29 -4.47
N PRO A 507 -32.30 0.44 -5.53
CA PRO A 507 -30.88 0.70 -5.83
C PRO A 507 -30.22 1.42 -4.66
N ARG A 508 -29.52 0.66 -3.83
CA ARG A 508 -28.69 1.22 -2.76
C ARG A 508 -27.50 1.95 -3.38
N PRO A 509 -27.12 3.11 -2.86
CA PRO A 509 -25.90 3.78 -3.26
C PRO A 509 -24.68 2.87 -3.06
N SER A 510 -23.71 2.91 -3.98
CA SER A 510 -22.44 2.20 -3.84
C SER A 510 -21.62 2.75 -2.66
N LEU A 511 -20.66 1.96 -2.16
CA LEU A 511 -19.71 2.43 -1.13
C LEU A 511 -18.90 3.61 -1.66
N SER A 512 -18.40 3.50 -2.88
CA SER A 512 -17.67 4.56 -3.59
C SER A 512 -18.46 5.88 -3.60
N CYS A 513 -19.77 5.83 -3.96
CA CYS A 513 -20.65 6.98 -3.96
C CYS A 513 -20.80 7.60 -2.55
N LEU A 514 -20.99 6.78 -1.53
CA LEU A 514 -21.17 7.22 -0.14
C LEU A 514 -19.87 7.76 0.46
N TRP A 515 -18.72 7.15 0.15
CA TRP A 515 -17.41 7.68 0.55
C TRP A 515 -17.12 9.02 -0.12
N GLU A 516 -17.50 9.20 -1.38
CA GLU A 516 -17.35 10.49 -2.05
C GLU A 516 -18.21 11.58 -1.40
N LEU A 517 -19.44 11.25 -0.98
CA LEU A 517 -20.33 12.18 -0.27
C LEU A 517 -19.86 12.51 1.14
N SER A 518 -19.04 11.70 1.79
CA SER A 518 -18.67 11.90 3.19
C SER A 518 -17.93 13.22 3.45
N ARG A 519 -17.17 13.75 2.48
CA ARG A 519 -16.50 15.07 2.45
C ARG A 519 -16.05 15.57 3.83
N PRO A 520 -15.09 14.90 4.50
CA PRO A 520 -14.63 15.29 5.82
C PRO A 520 -14.20 16.78 5.85
N GLY A 521 -14.60 17.51 6.88
CA GLY A 521 -14.23 18.91 7.09
C GLY A 521 -15.05 19.97 6.35
N ARG A 522 -16.02 19.61 5.50
CA ARG A 522 -16.83 20.63 4.76
C ARG A 522 -18.15 21.05 5.43
N GLY A 523 -18.49 20.55 6.59
CA GLY A 523 -19.70 20.96 7.31
C GLY A 523 -21.03 20.74 6.56
N THR A 524 -21.03 19.97 5.46
CA THR A 524 -22.22 19.66 4.67
C THR A 524 -23.17 18.84 5.53
N LYS A 525 -24.37 19.38 5.75
CA LYS A 525 -25.42 18.69 6.51
C LYS A 525 -26.35 17.99 5.54
N TYR A 526 -26.38 16.66 5.61
CA TYR A 526 -27.34 15.85 4.87
C TYR A 526 -28.56 15.53 5.73
N PRO A 527 -29.71 15.20 5.10
CA PRO A 527 -30.84 14.60 5.83
C PRO A 527 -30.40 13.39 6.64
N GLY A 528 -31.02 13.16 7.81
CA GLY A 528 -30.58 12.13 8.73
C GLY A 528 -30.57 10.70 8.14
N SER A 529 -31.45 10.41 7.16
CA SER A 529 -31.45 9.13 6.43
C SER A 529 -30.23 8.95 5.51
N VAL A 530 -29.82 10.04 4.86
CA VAL A 530 -28.62 10.08 3.99
C VAL A 530 -27.36 9.99 4.84
N GLN A 531 -27.28 10.78 5.91
CA GLN A 531 -26.12 10.78 6.81
C GLN A 531 -25.86 9.39 7.40
N ARG A 532 -26.90 8.68 7.86
CA ARG A 532 -26.74 7.31 8.36
C ARG A 532 -26.17 6.33 7.32
N GLN A 533 -26.56 6.47 6.04
CA GLN A 533 -25.99 5.64 4.97
C GLN A 533 -24.50 5.92 4.74
N ILE A 534 -24.11 7.20 4.81
CA ILE A 534 -22.71 7.62 4.71
C ILE A 534 -21.91 7.07 5.90
N ASP A 535 -22.43 7.22 7.12
CA ASP A 535 -21.78 6.73 8.34
C ASP A 535 -21.59 5.20 8.30
N ASP A 536 -22.64 4.44 7.91
CA ASP A 536 -22.55 2.98 7.78
C ASP A 536 -21.56 2.55 6.67
N ALA A 537 -21.43 3.31 5.58
CA ALA A 537 -20.45 3.03 4.53
C ALA A 537 -19.02 3.32 4.99
N LEU A 538 -18.79 4.37 5.77
CA LEU A 538 -17.49 4.67 6.37
C LEU A 538 -17.10 3.61 7.41
N ALA A 539 -18.04 3.24 8.30
CA ALA A 539 -17.86 2.16 9.26
C ALA A 539 -17.50 0.84 8.56
N LEU A 540 -18.19 0.50 7.46
CA LEU A 540 -17.85 -0.68 6.67
C LEU A 540 -16.47 -0.55 6.01
N GLY A 541 -16.13 0.62 5.47
CA GLY A 541 -14.82 0.88 4.87
C GLY A 541 -13.68 0.69 5.87
N VAL A 542 -13.77 1.27 7.08
CA VAL A 542 -12.74 1.11 8.11
C VAL A 542 -12.67 -0.34 8.61
N ASN A 543 -13.83 -1.02 8.72
CA ASN A 543 -13.85 -2.43 9.10
C ASN A 543 -13.17 -3.33 8.07
N ILE A 544 -13.42 -3.12 6.76
CA ILE A 544 -12.71 -3.83 5.68
C ILE A 544 -11.20 -3.66 5.83
N LEU A 545 -10.76 -2.43 6.04
CA LEU A 545 -9.35 -2.10 6.17
C LEU A 545 -8.74 -2.67 7.46
N ALA A 546 -9.44 -2.59 8.58
CA ALA A 546 -9.01 -3.20 9.84
C ALA A 546 -8.91 -4.73 9.74
N TYR A 547 -9.90 -5.37 9.11
CA TYR A 547 -9.91 -6.81 8.86
C TYR A 547 -8.78 -7.23 7.91
N ALA A 548 -8.55 -6.46 6.83
CA ALA A 548 -7.52 -6.76 5.85
C ALA A 548 -6.11 -6.62 6.40
N THR A 549 -5.86 -5.66 7.29
CA THR A 549 -4.52 -5.25 7.72
C THR A 549 -4.22 -5.54 9.19
N ASN A 550 -5.23 -5.92 9.98
CA ASN A 550 -5.16 -5.98 11.43
C ASN A 550 -4.64 -4.67 12.06
N ARG A 551 -4.85 -3.53 11.41
CA ARG A 551 -4.29 -2.19 11.72
C ARG A 551 -2.75 -2.13 11.64
N GLU A 552 -2.10 -3.20 11.23
CA GLU A 552 -0.66 -3.29 11.02
C GLU A 552 -0.34 -2.98 9.56
N LEU A 553 0.06 -1.75 9.30
CA LEU A 553 0.49 -1.32 7.97
C LEU A 553 2.01 -1.36 7.89
N GLN A 554 2.51 -2.06 6.90
CA GLN A 554 3.93 -2.05 6.59
C GLN A 554 4.29 -0.67 6.01
N PHE A 555 5.36 -0.07 6.52
CA PHE A 555 6.02 1.01 5.78
C PHE A 555 6.51 0.41 4.46
N LYS A 556 6.66 1.25 3.41
CA LYS A 556 7.23 0.83 2.13
C LYS A 556 8.55 0.11 2.40
N ASP A 557 8.47 -1.20 2.57
CA ASP A 557 9.66 -2.02 2.80
C ASP A 557 10.40 -2.18 1.47
N PRO A 558 11.73 -2.11 1.50
CA PRO A 558 12.53 -2.49 0.35
C PRO A 558 12.18 -3.93 -0.02
N ALA A 559 12.23 -4.20 -1.32
CA ALA A 559 12.04 -5.53 -1.86
C ALA A 559 12.75 -6.57 -0.97
N ARG A 560 12.00 -7.58 -0.49
CA ARG A 560 12.63 -8.76 0.11
C ARG A 560 13.70 -9.22 -0.88
N PRO A 561 14.93 -9.51 -0.43
CA PRO A 561 15.93 -10.06 -1.32
C PRO A 561 15.29 -11.26 -2.03
N GLU A 562 15.30 -11.23 -3.36
CA GLU A 562 14.95 -12.43 -4.12
C GLU A 562 15.83 -13.56 -3.61
N PRO A 563 15.29 -14.78 -3.46
CA PRO A 563 16.12 -15.93 -3.17
C PRO A 563 17.21 -15.94 -4.24
N THR A 564 18.46 -15.79 -3.85
CA THR A 564 19.59 -15.85 -4.76
C THR A 564 19.46 -17.16 -5.53
N ASP A 565 19.12 -17.08 -6.81
CA ASP A 565 19.16 -18.20 -7.71
C ASP A 565 20.53 -18.84 -7.58
N ALA A 566 20.56 -20.06 -7.07
CA ALA A 566 21.77 -20.87 -7.02
C ALA A 566 22.26 -20.99 -8.45
N ARG A 567 23.45 -20.41 -8.72
CA ARG A 567 24.07 -20.51 -10.03
C ARG A 567 24.22 -21.98 -10.41
N PRO A 568 23.85 -22.40 -11.64
CA PRO A 568 24.11 -23.75 -12.09
C PRO A 568 25.62 -23.98 -12.09
N GLY A 569 26.14 -24.79 -11.16
CA GLY A 569 27.54 -25.12 -11.07
C GLY A 569 28.09 -25.34 -9.66
N ASP A 570 27.38 -25.02 -8.61
CA ASP A 570 27.83 -25.29 -7.25
C ASP A 570 27.63 -26.76 -6.88
N ALA A 571 28.74 -27.41 -6.56
CA ALA A 571 28.88 -28.81 -6.21
C ALA A 571 27.90 -29.24 -5.14
N ILE A 572 27.28 -30.43 -5.37
CA ILE A 572 26.61 -31.34 -4.43
C ILE A 572 26.38 -30.72 -3.06
N ALA A 573 25.21 -30.10 -2.89
CA ALA A 573 24.80 -29.55 -1.61
C ALA A 573 24.44 -30.70 -0.65
N ARG A 574 25.42 -31.15 0.14
CA ARG A 574 25.17 -31.99 1.30
C ARG A 574 24.34 -31.19 2.29
N GLY A 575 23.13 -31.69 2.61
CA GLY A 575 22.26 -31.11 3.66
C GLY A 575 21.15 -30.17 3.20
N ARG A 576 20.55 -30.42 2.03
CA ARG A 576 19.28 -29.77 1.65
C ARG A 576 18.14 -30.41 2.45
N VAL A 577 17.47 -29.62 3.30
CA VAL A 577 16.27 -30.05 4.01
C VAL A 577 15.06 -29.81 3.14
N THR A 578 14.28 -30.85 2.85
CA THR A 578 13.05 -30.74 2.09
C THR A 578 11.89 -31.26 2.94
N VAL A 579 10.83 -30.44 3.02
CA VAL A 579 9.58 -30.80 3.68
C VAL A 579 8.48 -30.82 2.64
N ALA A 580 7.76 -31.94 2.52
CA ALA A 580 6.65 -32.04 1.59
C ALA A 580 5.33 -31.69 2.28
N LYS A 581 4.47 -30.96 1.59
CA LYS A 581 3.10 -30.64 2.04
C LYS A 581 2.14 -31.73 1.57
N LEU A 582 1.29 -32.23 2.46
CA LEU A 582 0.32 -33.27 2.13
C LEU A 582 -0.97 -32.67 1.58
N GLN A 583 -1.44 -33.22 0.44
CA GLN A 583 -2.72 -32.89 -0.17
C GLN A 583 -3.83 -33.69 0.50
N HIS A 584 -4.89 -33.03 0.95
CA HIS A 584 -6.07 -33.63 1.55
C HIS A 584 -7.29 -32.71 1.46
N PRO A 585 -8.53 -33.20 1.61
CA PRO A 585 -9.74 -32.39 1.42
C PRO A 585 -10.05 -31.42 2.58
N GLY A 586 -9.28 -31.42 3.65
CA GLY A 586 -9.48 -30.58 4.83
C GLY A 586 -9.02 -29.12 4.69
N GLY A 587 -8.74 -28.66 3.49
CA GLY A 587 -8.25 -27.28 3.24
C GLY A 587 -6.73 -27.18 3.25
N CYS A 588 -6.03 -28.10 2.61
CA CYS A 588 -4.56 -28.14 2.53
C CYS A 588 -3.93 -26.92 1.85
N ASN A 589 -4.71 -26.12 1.12
CA ASN A 589 -4.26 -24.87 0.50
C ASN A 589 -4.76 -23.60 1.19
N ALA A 590 -5.37 -23.71 2.37
CA ALA A 590 -5.88 -22.55 3.07
C ALA A 590 -4.77 -21.59 3.59
N ALA A 591 -3.52 -22.05 3.69
CA ALA A 591 -2.33 -21.25 3.92
C ALA A 591 -1.22 -21.67 2.94
N PRO A 592 -1.27 -21.20 1.67
CA PRO A 592 -0.41 -21.72 0.62
C PRO A 592 1.06 -21.48 0.84
N ARG A 593 1.44 -20.36 1.46
CA ARG A 593 2.84 -19.98 1.68
C ARG A 593 3.39 -20.33 3.06
N ALA A 594 2.57 -20.84 3.98
CA ALA A 594 3.00 -21.10 5.36
C ALA A 594 4.29 -21.95 5.44
N LEU A 595 4.35 -23.04 4.68
CA LEU A 595 5.53 -23.89 4.63
C LEU A 595 6.73 -23.19 3.96
N VAL A 596 6.52 -22.46 2.87
CA VAL A 596 7.58 -21.69 2.20
C VAL A 596 8.18 -20.68 3.17
N ASN A 597 7.35 -19.89 3.84
CA ASN A 597 7.81 -18.89 4.80
C ASN A 597 8.52 -19.52 6.03
N LEU A 598 8.11 -20.72 6.44
CA LEU A 598 8.83 -21.49 7.47
C LEU A 598 10.21 -21.92 6.99
N MET A 599 10.32 -22.41 5.75
CA MET A 599 11.60 -22.84 5.18
C MET A 599 12.54 -21.67 4.91
N ASP A 600 12.02 -20.53 4.47
CA ASP A 600 12.80 -19.28 4.34
C ASP A 600 13.34 -18.83 5.70
N THR A 601 12.52 -18.89 6.75
CA THR A 601 12.95 -18.60 8.12
C THR A 601 14.00 -19.61 8.62
N ALA A 602 13.91 -20.89 8.21
CA ALA A 602 14.92 -21.90 8.52
C ALA A 602 16.27 -21.59 7.85
N ALA A 603 16.24 -21.13 6.59
CA ALA A 603 17.44 -20.70 5.89
C ALA A 603 18.08 -19.48 6.57
N GLU A 604 17.29 -18.49 6.92
CA GLU A 604 17.74 -17.24 7.56
C GLU A 604 18.29 -17.46 8.97
N LYS A 605 17.51 -18.11 9.85
CA LYS A 605 17.84 -18.21 11.28
C LYS A 605 18.78 -19.37 11.63
N LEU A 606 18.78 -20.45 10.83
CA LEU A 606 19.56 -21.66 11.11
C LEU A 606 20.64 -21.92 10.07
N GLY A 607 20.75 -21.14 9.01
CA GLY A 607 21.68 -21.36 7.92
C GLY A 607 21.44 -22.68 7.16
N LEU A 608 20.23 -23.25 7.27
CA LEU A 608 19.88 -24.47 6.57
C LEU A 608 19.67 -24.17 5.08
N ARG A 609 20.23 -25.02 4.20
CA ARG A 609 19.91 -24.94 2.77
C ARG A 609 18.50 -25.55 2.57
N ALA A 610 17.48 -24.69 2.63
CA ALA A 610 16.11 -25.09 2.37
C ALA A 610 15.84 -25.10 0.86
N GLY A 611 15.02 -26.03 0.38
CA GLY A 611 14.52 -26.00 -0.99
C GLY A 611 13.42 -24.93 -1.11
N ALA A 612 13.60 -23.96 -2.00
CA ALA A 612 12.60 -22.91 -2.26
C ALA A 612 11.32 -23.44 -2.91
N GLU A 613 11.33 -24.64 -3.48
CA GLU A 613 10.16 -25.24 -4.12
C GLU A 613 9.31 -26.01 -3.11
N GLN A 614 8.04 -25.63 -3.02
CA GLN A 614 7.04 -26.37 -2.26
C GLN A 614 6.65 -27.66 -3.00
N VAL A 615 7.03 -28.81 -2.45
CA VAL A 615 6.60 -30.12 -2.96
C VAL A 615 5.25 -30.46 -2.32
N MET A 616 4.18 -30.53 -3.14
CA MET A 616 2.87 -30.99 -2.70
C MET A 616 2.64 -32.43 -3.16
N LEU A 617 2.39 -33.34 -2.22
CA LEU A 617 2.22 -34.76 -2.48
C LEU A 617 0.85 -35.25 -2.07
N ARG A 618 0.28 -36.15 -2.85
CA ARG A 618 -0.86 -36.98 -2.39
C ARG A 618 -0.36 -37.95 -1.34
N MET A 619 -1.18 -38.24 -0.33
CA MET A 619 -0.80 -39.20 0.72
C MET A 619 -0.54 -40.63 0.19
N THR A 620 -1.03 -40.96 -1.02
CA THR A 620 -0.77 -42.21 -1.70
C THR A 620 0.47 -42.22 -2.59
N ASP A 621 1.19 -41.10 -2.67
CA ASP A 621 2.39 -40.95 -3.48
C ASP A 621 3.62 -41.55 -2.78
N ASN A 622 4.34 -42.44 -3.47
CA ASN A 622 5.56 -43.03 -2.93
C ASN A 622 6.70 -42.04 -2.72
N ALA A 623 6.69 -40.89 -3.43
CA ALA A 623 7.65 -39.84 -3.22
C ALA A 623 7.64 -39.27 -1.77
N MET A 624 6.57 -39.51 -1.01
CA MET A 624 6.50 -39.15 0.40
C MET A 624 7.65 -39.78 1.23
N PHE A 625 8.14 -40.96 0.85
CA PHE A 625 9.27 -41.62 1.55
C PHE A 625 10.63 -41.02 1.28
N ASP A 626 10.75 -40.08 0.33
CA ASP A 626 11.98 -39.35 0.04
C ASP A 626 12.17 -38.13 0.97
N HIS A 627 11.15 -37.82 1.80
CA HIS A 627 11.15 -36.70 2.73
C HIS A 627 11.21 -37.19 4.18
N HIS A 628 12.12 -36.59 4.97
CA HIS A 628 12.20 -36.90 6.40
C HIS A 628 10.98 -36.38 7.18
N MET A 629 10.38 -35.29 6.72
CA MET A 629 9.21 -34.67 7.34
C MET A 629 8.17 -34.29 6.29
N VAL A 630 6.91 -34.49 6.65
CA VAL A 630 5.76 -33.99 5.91
C VAL A 630 5.00 -32.96 6.74
N PHE A 631 4.36 -32.03 6.05
CA PHE A 631 3.59 -30.95 6.65
C PHE A 631 2.12 -31.06 6.28
N MET A 632 1.23 -30.91 7.26
CA MET A 632 -0.20 -31.00 7.04
C MET A 632 -0.91 -29.89 7.81
N HIS A 633 -1.74 -29.11 7.15
CA HIS A 633 -2.58 -28.13 7.83
C HIS A 633 -3.99 -28.07 7.21
N GLY A 634 -4.94 -27.54 7.94
CA GLY A 634 -6.28 -27.37 7.40
C GLY A 634 -7.24 -26.65 8.34
N ARG A 635 -8.45 -26.38 7.80
CA ARG A 635 -9.51 -25.68 8.53
C ARG A 635 -10.90 -26.30 8.37
N HIS A 636 -11.04 -27.34 7.53
CA HIS A 636 -12.32 -27.98 7.25
C HIS A 636 -12.34 -29.42 7.77
N THR A 637 -13.56 -29.94 7.91
CA THR A 637 -13.76 -31.37 8.18
C THR A 637 -13.20 -32.20 7.02
N PHE A 638 -12.49 -33.28 7.33
CA PHE A 638 -11.96 -34.19 6.33
C PHE A 638 -12.06 -35.67 6.77
N ARG A 639 -11.97 -36.54 5.79
CA ARG A 639 -11.80 -37.98 5.98
C ARG A 639 -10.76 -38.49 4.99
N LEU A 640 -9.90 -39.39 5.45
CA LEU A 640 -8.94 -40.09 4.62
C LEU A 640 -9.52 -41.38 4.09
N THR A 641 -9.12 -41.80 2.90
CA THR A 641 -9.39 -43.13 2.38
C THR A 641 -8.54 -44.18 3.12
N ASP A 642 -8.90 -45.47 3.01
CA ASP A 642 -8.12 -46.54 3.65
C ASP A 642 -6.70 -46.64 3.05
N GLY A 643 -6.54 -46.34 1.75
CA GLY A 643 -5.22 -46.29 1.10
C GLY A 643 -4.34 -45.16 1.67
N GLU A 644 -4.89 -43.98 1.87
CA GLU A 644 -4.18 -42.84 2.47
C GLU A 644 -3.78 -43.13 3.92
N ARG A 645 -4.67 -43.70 4.73
CA ARG A 645 -4.37 -44.14 6.10
C ARG A 645 -3.24 -45.15 6.14
N GLN A 646 -3.29 -46.17 5.28
CA GLN A 646 -2.27 -47.21 5.21
C GLN A 646 -0.90 -46.66 4.81
N GLN A 647 -0.86 -45.75 3.81
CA GLN A 647 0.37 -45.14 3.35
C GLN A 647 0.98 -44.24 4.40
N LEU A 648 0.17 -43.39 5.03
CA LEU A 648 0.62 -42.50 6.12
C LEU A 648 1.13 -43.33 7.34
N ARG A 649 0.41 -44.40 7.69
CA ARG A 649 0.87 -45.34 8.72
C ARG A 649 2.25 -45.92 8.40
N THR A 650 2.42 -46.43 7.19
CA THR A 650 3.69 -47.00 6.72
C THR A 650 4.84 -45.98 6.76
N TYR A 651 4.56 -44.75 6.34
CA TYR A 651 5.55 -43.67 6.36
C TYR A 651 6.04 -43.37 7.79
N LEU A 652 5.11 -43.20 8.74
CA LEU A 652 5.41 -42.85 10.13
C LEU A 652 6.11 -44.03 10.87
N GLU A 653 5.69 -45.28 10.61
CA GLU A 653 6.32 -46.48 11.19
C GLU A 653 7.74 -46.71 10.65
N ARG A 654 8.04 -46.28 9.40
CA ARG A 654 9.37 -46.39 8.80
C ARG A 654 10.34 -45.21 9.21
N GLY A 655 9.92 -44.36 10.08
CA GLY A 655 10.80 -43.29 10.59
C GLY A 655 10.45 -41.89 10.11
N GLY A 656 9.46 -41.72 9.21
CA GLY A 656 8.99 -40.43 8.81
C GLY A 656 8.39 -39.60 9.95
N MET A 657 8.34 -38.30 9.81
CA MET A 657 7.75 -37.39 10.79
C MET A 657 6.70 -36.50 10.14
N MET A 658 5.65 -36.17 10.90
CA MET A 658 4.61 -35.25 10.45
C MET A 658 4.46 -34.09 11.45
N LEU A 659 4.55 -32.85 10.95
CA LEU A 659 4.06 -31.67 11.63
C LEU A 659 2.70 -31.29 11.07
N ALA A 660 1.70 -31.16 11.96
CA ALA A 660 0.37 -30.75 11.56
C ALA A 660 -0.15 -29.60 12.43
N ASP A 661 -0.98 -28.72 11.88
CA ASP A 661 -1.65 -27.69 12.66
C ASP A 661 -3.07 -27.37 12.16
N SER A 662 -3.87 -26.87 13.09
CA SER A 662 -5.22 -26.42 12.78
C SER A 662 -5.22 -24.92 12.51
N ILE A 663 -5.45 -24.53 11.27
CA ILE A 663 -5.55 -23.11 10.87
C ILE A 663 -6.62 -22.42 11.71
N CYS A 664 -6.23 -21.30 12.34
CA CYS A 664 -7.03 -20.49 13.25
C CYS A 664 -7.64 -21.28 14.43
N GLY A 665 -7.06 -22.43 14.79
CA GLY A 665 -7.60 -23.31 15.82
C GLY A 665 -9.00 -23.86 15.50
N ASN A 666 -9.27 -24.16 14.23
CA ASN A 666 -10.59 -24.57 13.76
C ASN A 666 -10.98 -25.95 14.30
N ARG A 667 -12.09 -26.00 15.03
CA ARG A 667 -12.57 -27.19 15.73
C ARG A 667 -12.88 -28.37 14.78
N ALA A 668 -13.41 -28.07 13.58
CA ALA A 668 -13.76 -29.11 12.62
C ALA A 668 -12.54 -29.89 12.12
N PHE A 669 -11.42 -29.19 11.89
CA PHE A 669 -10.16 -29.83 11.53
C PHE A 669 -9.56 -30.60 12.72
N ILE A 670 -9.52 -30.01 13.92
CA ILE A 670 -8.99 -30.65 15.13
C ILE A 670 -9.71 -31.99 15.37
N GLU A 671 -11.03 -32.02 15.36
CA GLU A 671 -11.82 -33.22 15.60
C GLU A 671 -11.59 -34.26 14.47
N SER A 672 -11.45 -33.81 13.22
CA SER A 672 -11.16 -34.69 12.08
C SER A 672 -9.77 -35.30 12.20
N PHE A 673 -8.75 -34.49 12.51
CA PHE A 673 -7.38 -34.96 12.67
C PHE A 673 -7.26 -36.01 13.79
N ARG A 674 -7.81 -35.71 14.97
CA ARG A 674 -7.80 -36.66 16.10
C ARG A 674 -8.51 -37.97 15.76
N ARG A 675 -9.63 -37.92 15.05
CA ARG A 675 -10.36 -39.11 14.59
C ARG A 675 -9.53 -39.92 13.60
N GLU A 676 -8.94 -39.30 12.59
CA GLU A 676 -8.14 -40.01 11.59
C GLU A 676 -6.87 -40.61 12.22
N MET A 677 -6.21 -39.94 13.15
CA MET A 677 -5.07 -40.51 13.88
C MET A 677 -5.47 -41.70 14.75
N ALA A 678 -6.62 -41.68 15.39
CA ALA A 678 -7.14 -42.82 16.16
C ALA A 678 -7.49 -44.02 15.27
N LEU A 679 -7.95 -43.80 14.01
CA LEU A 679 -8.19 -44.85 13.03
C LEU A 679 -6.88 -45.44 12.48
N ILE A 680 -5.86 -44.61 12.27
CA ILE A 680 -4.55 -45.04 11.77
C ILE A 680 -3.78 -45.80 12.86
N PHE A 681 -3.81 -45.30 14.09
CA PHE A 681 -3.05 -45.83 15.24
C PHE A 681 -3.95 -46.07 16.44
N PRO A 682 -4.81 -47.10 16.42
CA PRO A 682 -5.71 -47.38 17.54
C PRO A 682 -4.96 -47.72 18.84
N ASP A 683 -3.75 -48.25 18.71
CA ASP A 683 -2.89 -48.63 19.86
C ASP A 683 -1.96 -47.53 20.36
N LYS A 684 -1.95 -46.36 19.69
CA LYS A 684 -1.07 -45.22 20.01
C LYS A 684 -1.88 -43.93 20.03
N PRO A 685 -2.42 -43.51 21.17
CA PRO A 685 -3.22 -42.30 21.25
C PRO A 685 -2.36 -41.04 21.02
N LEU A 686 -2.99 -39.96 20.57
CA LEU A 686 -2.41 -38.62 20.62
C LEU A 686 -2.25 -38.22 22.08
N GLU A 687 -1.01 -37.95 22.51
CA GLU A 687 -0.65 -37.53 23.87
C GLU A 687 -0.23 -36.06 23.84
N ARG A 688 -0.44 -35.37 24.99
CA ARG A 688 0.07 -34.01 25.12
C ARG A 688 1.59 -34.07 25.26
N ILE A 689 2.29 -33.28 24.41
CA ILE A 689 3.74 -33.10 24.50
C ILE A 689 4.03 -32.21 25.73
N PRO A 690 4.79 -32.72 26.73
CA PRO A 690 5.03 -31.95 27.95
C PRO A 690 5.92 -30.71 27.64
N PRO A 691 5.73 -29.56 28.31
CA PRO A 691 6.57 -28.37 28.13
C PRO A 691 8.06 -28.60 28.44
N SER A 692 8.37 -29.67 29.18
CA SER A 692 9.75 -30.08 29.52
C SER A 692 10.38 -30.98 28.46
N ASP A 693 9.67 -31.31 27.37
CA ASP A 693 10.20 -32.16 26.31
C ASP A 693 11.43 -31.52 25.66
N PRO A 694 12.53 -32.28 25.43
CA PRO A 694 13.74 -31.74 24.81
C PRO A 694 13.52 -31.06 23.45
N MET A 695 12.52 -31.48 22.66
CA MET A 695 12.15 -30.86 21.42
C MET A 695 11.71 -29.39 21.60
N LEU A 696 11.15 -29.05 22.77
CA LEU A 696 10.71 -27.67 23.08
C LEU A 696 11.80 -26.84 23.78
N SER A 697 13.03 -27.29 23.72
CA SER A 697 14.21 -26.64 24.30
C SER A 697 15.31 -26.41 23.29
N THR A 698 16.45 -25.94 23.74
CA THR A 698 17.67 -25.77 22.92
C THR A 698 18.44 -27.09 22.71
N ALA A 699 17.95 -28.22 23.18
CA ALA A 699 18.66 -29.50 23.18
C ALA A 699 19.07 -29.99 21.77
N TYR A 700 18.29 -29.64 20.74
CA TYR A 700 18.56 -29.99 19.34
C TYR A 700 19.10 -28.79 18.52
N GLY A 701 19.65 -27.77 19.18
CA GLY A 701 20.16 -26.55 18.53
C GLY A 701 19.07 -25.53 18.16
N GLY A 702 17.86 -25.73 18.65
CA GLY A 702 16.70 -24.84 18.41
C GLY A 702 16.50 -23.78 19.49
N PHE A 703 15.27 -23.44 19.76
CA PHE A 703 14.84 -22.34 20.62
C PHE A 703 14.19 -22.86 21.91
N ASP A 704 14.32 -22.09 23.01
CA ASP A 704 13.58 -22.35 24.24
C ASP A 704 12.12 -21.94 24.07
N LEU A 705 11.23 -22.94 24.05
CA LEU A 705 9.80 -22.79 23.81
C LEU A 705 8.95 -23.09 25.04
N ARG A 706 9.56 -23.19 26.24
CA ARG A 706 8.80 -23.44 27.49
C ARG A 706 7.70 -22.42 27.70
N ARG A 707 7.81 -21.23 27.12
CA ARG A 707 6.77 -20.19 27.06
C ARG A 707 6.75 -19.55 25.70
N VAL A 708 5.57 -19.52 25.09
CA VAL A 708 5.27 -18.91 23.80
C VAL A 708 4.14 -17.90 23.96
N THR A 709 4.02 -16.97 23.05
CA THR A 709 2.91 -16.02 23.00
C THR A 709 1.79 -16.60 22.17
N ARG A 710 0.64 -16.84 22.79
CA ARG A 710 -0.58 -17.22 22.10
C ARG A 710 -1.52 -16.03 22.00
N ARG A 711 -2.15 -15.89 20.87
CA ARG A 711 -3.23 -14.97 20.58
C ARG A 711 -4.55 -15.69 20.77
N ASP A 712 -5.43 -15.12 21.56
CA ASP A 712 -6.80 -15.55 21.73
C ASP A 712 -7.72 -14.44 21.21
N PRO A 713 -8.75 -14.73 20.38
CA PRO A 713 -9.76 -13.75 20.01
C PRO A 713 -10.47 -13.21 21.23
N GLN A 714 -10.75 -11.90 21.23
CA GLN A 714 -11.54 -11.31 22.30
C GLN A 714 -13.00 -11.80 22.22
N ALA A 715 -13.64 -12.03 23.36
CA ALA A 715 -15.05 -12.31 23.42
C ALA A 715 -15.87 -11.08 22.95
N ARG A 716 -16.95 -11.31 22.18
CA ARG A 716 -17.75 -10.28 21.49
C ARG A 716 -18.72 -9.53 22.43
N ASP A 717 -18.34 -9.23 23.67
CA ASP A 717 -19.26 -8.69 24.69
C ASP A 717 -19.28 -7.15 24.79
N GLY A 718 -18.71 -6.44 23.79
CA GLY A 718 -18.62 -4.97 23.84
C GLY A 718 -18.79 -4.27 22.48
N ASP A 719 -19.04 -2.96 22.52
CA ASP A 719 -19.16 -2.07 21.35
C ASP A 719 -17.80 -1.56 20.85
N GLY A 720 -16.68 -2.05 21.43
CA GLY A 720 -15.32 -1.64 21.04
C GLY A 720 -14.73 -2.45 19.88
N PRO A 721 -13.61 -1.98 19.30
CA PRO A 721 -12.92 -2.69 18.24
C PRO A 721 -12.47 -4.08 18.67
N LEU A 722 -12.46 -5.04 17.74
CA LEU A 722 -11.95 -6.38 18.01
C LEU A 722 -10.43 -6.32 18.25
N GLU A 723 -10.01 -6.84 19.39
CA GLU A 723 -8.60 -6.94 19.74
C GLU A 723 -8.22 -8.38 20.05
N ALA A 724 -7.01 -8.78 19.68
CA ALA A 724 -6.45 -10.05 20.08
C ALA A 724 -5.81 -9.96 21.47
N VAL A 725 -6.16 -10.90 22.37
CA VAL A 725 -5.52 -10.99 23.69
C VAL A 725 -4.27 -11.84 23.59
N LEU A 726 -3.10 -11.23 23.82
CA LEU A 726 -1.81 -11.93 23.83
C LEU A 726 -1.52 -12.50 25.22
N ARG A 727 -1.23 -13.81 25.29
CA ARG A 727 -0.93 -14.50 26.54
C ARG A 727 0.37 -15.29 26.45
N LYS A 728 1.23 -15.16 27.44
CA LYS A 728 2.42 -16.01 27.59
C LYS A 728 2.02 -17.34 28.26
N VAL A 729 2.01 -18.42 27.47
CA VAL A 729 1.56 -19.76 27.87
C VAL A 729 2.61 -20.80 27.48
N PRO A 730 2.62 -21.99 28.08
CA PRO A 730 3.34 -23.14 27.52
C PRO A 730 2.71 -23.52 26.17
N PRO A 731 3.50 -24.01 25.18
CA PRO A 731 2.93 -24.49 23.92
C PRO A 731 2.00 -25.68 24.18
N GLU A 732 0.86 -25.69 23.52
CA GLU A 732 -0.09 -26.79 23.58
C GLU A 732 0.08 -27.61 22.28
N LEU A 733 0.88 -28.68 22.37
CA LEU A 733 1.15 -29.58 21.26
C LEU A 733 0.73 -31.01 21.69
N GLU A 734 0.26 -31.77 20.70
CA GLU A 734 -0.08 -33.18 20.83
C GLU A 734 0.82 -34.01 19.93
N GLY A 735 1.08 -35.26 20.25
CA GLY A 735 1.92 -36.10 19.41
C GLY A 735 1.63 -37.59 19.55
N ILE A 736 2.15 -38.39 18.62
CA ILE A 736 2.17 -39.86 18.68
C ILE A 736 3.60 -40.33 18.77
N ARG A 737 3.88 -41.19 19.75
CA ARG A 737 5.22 -41.78 19.97
C ARG A 737 5.43 -43.07 19.21
N PHE A 738 6.64 -43.24 18.70
CA PHE A 738 7.15 -44.47 18.07
C PHE A 738 8.47 -44.83 18.81
N GLY A 739 8.38 -45.65 19.84
CA GLY A 739 9.49 -45.79 20.78
C GLY A 739 9.74 -44.50 21.56
N ASP A 740 10.98 -44.02 21.56
CA ASP A 740 11.37 -42.79 22.26
C ASP A 740 11.18 -41.51 21.43
N ARG A 741 10.81 -41.61 20.15
CA ARG A 741 10.66 -40.47 19.25
C ARG A 741 9.20 -40.07 19.02
N TRP A 742 8.97 -38.78 18.79
CA TRP A 742 7.71 -38.27 18.26
C TRP A 742 7.70 -38.46 16.74
N GLY A 743 6.74 -39.19 16.19
CA GLY A 743 6.54 -39.33 14.74
C GLY A 743 5.44 -38.38 14.23
N VAL A 744 4.51 -37.98 15.10
CA VAL A 744 3.51 -36.97 14.81
C VAL A 744 3.61 -35.87 15.83
N VAL A 745 3.61 -34.63 15.38
CA VAL A 745 3.46 -33.42 16.19
C VAL A 745 2.28 -32.62 15.63
N PHE A 746 1.26 -32.41 16.45
CA PHE A 746 0.05 -31.69 16.08
C PHE A 746 -0.17 -30.48 16.98
N SER A 747 -0.43 -29.33 16.39
CA SER A 747 -0.87 -28.14 17.09
C SER A 747 -2.37 -27.92 16.90
N PRO A 748 -3.19 -27.98 17.99
CA PRO A 748 -4.58 -27.56 17.93
C PRO A 748 -4.75 -26.04 17.79
N HIS A 749 -3.67 -25.30 17.97
CA HIS A 749 -3.59 -23.85 17.75
C HIS A 749 -2.84 -23.55 16.46
N ASP A 750 -3.20 -22.44 15.83
CA ASP A 750 -2.64 -22.03 14.55
C ASP A 750 -1.13 -21.80 14.59
N ILE A 751 -0.45 -22.35 13.60
CA ILE A 751 0.94 -22.09 13.22
C ILE A 751 0.96 -21.50 11.79
N SER A 752 0.21 -22.11 10.90
CA SER A 752 0.23 -21.83 9.46
C SER A 752 -0.26 -20.44 9.11
N CYS A 753 -1.35 -19.97 9.68
CA CYS A 753 -1.88 -18.64 9.42
C CYS A 753 -0.91 -17.55 9.92
N ALA A 754 -0.28 -17.78 11.09
CA ALA A 754 0.74 -16.87 11.61
C ALA A 754 1.99 -16.82 10.71
N LEU A 755 2.35 -17.93 10.06
CA LEU A 755 3.45 -17.99 9.09
C LEU A 755 3.07 -17.37 7.74
N GLU A 756 1.80 -17.48 7.34
CA GLU A 756 1.25 -16.90 6.12
C GLU A 756 1.16 -15.37 6.22
N MET A 757 0.62 -14.89 7.34
CA MET A 757 0.30 -13.48 7.58
C MET A 757 0.47 -13.15 9.06
N ASP A 758 0.85 -11.91 9.36
CA ASP A 758 0.80 -11.42 10.73
C ASP A 758 -0.65 -11.19 11.16
N GLY A 759 -1.06 -11.86 12.20
CA GLY A 759 -2.15 -11.52 13.12
C GLY A 759 -3.57 -11.28 12.60
N LEU A 760 -4.32 -12.30 12.19
CA LEU A 760 -5.77 -12.17 12.01
C LEU A 760 -6.51 -11.97 13.36
N LEU A 761 -7.51 -11.06 13.37
CA LEU A 761 -8.30 -10.72 14.58
C LEU A 761 -9.02 -11.93 15.20
N GLU A 762 -9.42 -12.91 14.38
CA GLU A 762 -10.16 -14.10 14.79
C GLU A 762 -9.29 -15.32 15.05
N CYS A 763 -8.02 -15.29 14.66
CA CYS A 763 -7.18 -16.46 14.69
C CYS A 763 -6.73 -16.79 16.12
N ARG A 764 -7.07 -18.00 16.59
CA ARG A 764 -6.52 -18.57 17.83
C ARG A 764 -5.25 -19.32 17.48
N GLY A 765 -4.10 -18.77 17.84
CA GLY A 765 -2.83 -19.37 17.48
C GLY A 765 -1.64 -18.68 18.11
N TYR A 766 -0.45 -19.08 17.69
CA TYR A 766 0.79 -18.44 18.16
C TYR A 766 1.10 -17.18 17.35
N VAL A 767 1.82 -16.24 17.94
CA VAL A 767 2.38 -15.12 17.17
C VAL A 767 3.44 -15.64 16.21
N ARG A 768 3.67 -14.93 15.10
CA ARG A 768 4.52 -15.38 13.99
C ARG A 768 5.90 -15.90 14.42
N ASP A 769 6.61 -15.14 15.27
CA ASP A 769 7.93 -15.56 15.77
C ASP A 769 7.89 -16.87 16.54
N ASP A 770 6.91 -17.07 17.43
CA ASP A 770 6.78 -18.28 18.22
C ASP A 770 6.25 -19.45 17.37
N ALA A 771 5.37 -19.21 16.40
CA ALA A 771 4.94 -20.18 15.40
C ALA A 771 6.13 -20.70 14.56
N ALA A 772 6.98 -19.77 14.08
CA ALA A 772 8.18 -20.12 13.34
C ALA A 772 9.16 -20.94 14.20
N ARG A 773 9.43 -20.52 15.45
CA ARG A 773 10.31 -21.25 16.37
C ARG A 773 9.79 -22.66 16.67
N ILE A 774 8.48 -22.86 16.82
CA ILE A 774 7.89 -24.20 16.98
C ILE A 774 8.18 -25.05 15.74
N GLY A 775 7.89 -24.56 14.54
CA GLY A 775 8.19 -25.27 13.30
C GLY A 775 9.68 -25.59 13.14
N LEU A 776 10.57 -24.64 13.44
CA LEU A 776 12.03 -24.82 13.37
C LEU A 776 12.54 -25.88 14.35
N ASN A 777 12.03 -25.90 15.58
CA ASN A 777 12.40 -26.93 16.57
C ASN A 777 11.96 -28.32 16.10
N VAL A 778 10.77 -28.45 15.52
CA VAL A 778 10.29 -29.72 14.96
C VAL A 778 11.15 -30.17 13.78
N ILE A 779 11.55 -29.23 12.88
CA ILE A 779 12.47 -29.55 11.77
C ILE A 779 13.81 -30.03 12.33
N LEU A 780 14.44 -29.29 13.26
CA LEU A 780 15.72 -29.68 13.86
C LEU A 780 15.65 -31.03 14.59
N TYR A 781 14.54 -31.27 15.28
CA TYR A 781 14.29 -32.55 15.91
C TYR A 781 14.21 -33.69 14.88
N SER A 782 13.49 -33.50 13.76
CA SER A 782 13.37 -34.49 12.71
C SER A 782 14.68 -34.87 12.03
N LEU A 783 15.64 -33.95 12.00
CA LEU A 783 16.97 -34.18 11.38
C LEU A 783 17.94 -34.97 12.28
N GLN A 784 17.62 -35.12 13.56
CA GLN A 784 18.48 -35.80 14.54
C GLN A 784 17.90 -37.15 15.01
N GLN A 785 16.76 -37.57 14.44
CA GLN A 785 16.13 -38.86 14.66
C GLN A 785 16.49 -39.85 13.54
#